data_9d912be6cc2e23f48bb85f28174d54f9
#
_entry.id   9d912be6cc2e23f48bb85f28174d54f9
#
_cell.length_a   1.000
_cell.length_b   1.000
_cell.length_c   1.000
_cell.angle_alpha   90.00
_cell.angle_beta   90.00
_cell.angle_gamma   90.00
#
_symmetry.space_group_name_H-M   'P 1'
#
loop_
_entity.id
_entity.type
_entity.pdbx_description
1 polymer ?
#
loop_
_entity_poly.entity_id
_entity_poly.type
_entity_poly.pdbx_seq_one_letter_code
_entity_poly.pdbx_strand_id
1 'polypeptide(L)'
;GWTISFMRGDSVPGWRRIVPNTQIYPDMKELVNDKNRRSLLVAVSTSGESGRGGVIAEGYRGIPIRKGERYDLSFFAKGANMVPRTIRVALEDSMANTVLSDVFQVAPLYEWKRYRHTFTATEDAPNAVLTITADTSAVFWLDVVSLFPEDTWKGRKNGLRPDLAALVDSLAPRFIRFPGGSFVEGYTAGTYPIWRETLGDISERKHFWNVWAYGTTNGMGYHEYLQMCEDMGAEPIYVINSGITSQSRRPRYEDITAMDKLTGDALDAIAYANAPADSLPGALRARNGHPEPFNLKYVEIGSENYGGEYFRRFELFRKAIKEAYPEITVISSSPLTKRGRSEWVDSHYYAGEHFFLSNASRFNSDRYSRRSPAVFIGEFGTTERPLAGTLRAAVAEACFLVGAEENPDMVRRLAYAPVLGNAGFENQRHPLISFNTHQAVVSPSYHLLKMFTRHRGDEVLKTIVDTYEKPQARTGRAGVEMFDNSYEFKDVRIDGVPVSDISVMSGRWKVPEAGMLVPEANRWNQVLFGDSTSYAYEYTATVRRTKGSGQIQLRLRDNGWTGEQADYIALTIGAGTSELYHQVGGVKDSLVSPVRFPFESNRWYTVRMTCEYERVRCYVDGVLLHEVDMRPIPSLVSVATLDKENRVIYLKVVNTTRHEEKTSLRIEGVNIRNEAELIQLRGEPEARNTFENPGAVTPVTEPIVFPMSGPLIYNFPPNSVTILKLYME
;
A
#
# COMPACT_ATOMS: atom_id res chain seq x y z
N GLY A 1 0.13 -21.84 -10.07
CA GLY A 1 0.41 -20.82 -10.96
C GLY A 1 0.29 -21.05 -12.45
N TRP A 2 -0.67 -20.51 -13.04
CA TRP A 2 -1.27 -20.63 -14.30
C TRP A 2 -0.88 -19.60 -15.25
N THR A 3 0.31 -19.61 -15.73
CA THR A 3 0.86 -18.62 -16.63
C THR A 3 0.66 -18.94 -18.10
N ILE A 4 0.02 -20.09 -18.42
CA ILE A 4 -0.32 -20.46 -19.80
C ILE A 4 -1.18 -19.38 -20.47
N SER A 5 -2.17 -18.83 -19.76
CA SER A 5 -3.00 -17.73 -20.26
C SER A 5 -2.23 -16.45 -20.58
N PHE A 6 -1.01 -16.30 -20.06
CA PHE A 6 -0.14 -15.13 -20.22
C PHE A 6 1.06 -15.37 -21.15
N MET A 7 1.04 -16.48 -21.86
CA MET A 7 2.07 -16.85 -22.81
C MET A 7 2.29 -15.76 -23.88
N ARG A 8 3.57 -15.45 -24.16
CA ARG A 8 3.97 -14.53 -25.22
C ARG A 8 4.95 -15.24 -26.15
N GLY A 9 4.57 -15.38 -27.41
CA GLY A 9 5.34 -16.17 -28.37
C GLY A 9 5.42 -17.64 -27.91
N ASP A 10 6.62 -18.18 -27.76
CA ASP A 10 6.93 -19.52 -27.26
C ASP A 10 7.35 -19.54 -25.78
N SER A 11 7.10 -18.45 -25.05
CA SER A 11 7.48 -18.30 -23.64
C SER A 11 6.25 -18.26 -22.75
N VAL A 12 6.21 -19.14 -21.75
CA VAL A 12 5.23 -19.17 -20.68
C VAL A 12 5.91 -18.68 -19.38
N PRO A 13 5.43 -17.60 -18.73
CA PRO A 13 6.06 -17.10 -17.52
C PRO A 13 6.12 -18.19 -16.42
N GLY A 14 7.31 -18.40 -15.84
CA GLY A 14 7.56 -19.40 -14.80
C GLY A 14 7.61 -20.86 -15.32
N TRP A 15 7.69 -21.04 -16.64
CA TRP A 15 7.88 -22.34 -17.27
C TRP A 15 9.06 -22.33 -18.23
N ARG A 16 9.73 -23.49 -18.34
CA ARG A 16 10.76 -23.74 -19.37
C ARG A 16 10.49 -25.05 -20.09
N ARG A 17 10.95 -25.16 -21.33
CA ARG A 17 10.90 -26.39 -22.10
C ARG A 17 12.21 -27.18 -21.97
N ILE A 18 12.15 -28.48 -22.09
CA ILE A 18 13.33 -29.35 -22.16
C ILE A 18 13.85 -29.34 -23.60
N VAL A 19 14.99 -28.71 -23.81
CA VAL A 19 15.63 -28.61 -25.12
C VAL A 19 16.70 -29.70 -25.31
N PRO A 20 16.95 -30.17 -26.54
CA PRO A 20 16.32 -29.74 -27.80
C PRO A 20 14.99 -30.40 -28.12
N ASN A 21 14.54 -31.36 -27.31
CA ASN A 21 13.48 -32.30 -27.64
C ASN A 21 12.06 -31.75 -27.56
N THR A 22 11.87 -30.48 -27.21
CA THR A 22 10.53 -29.93 -26.97
C THR A 22 10.32 -28.60 -27.68
N GLN A 23 9.16 -28.50 -28.32
CA GLN A 23 8.59 -27.23 -28.78
C GLN A 23 7.27 -26.98 -28.06
N ILE A 24 6.95 -25.73 -27.79
CA ILE A 24 5.72 -25.30 -27.15
C ILE A 24 5.07 -24.17 -27.93
N TYR A 25 3.74 -24.20 -28.03
CA TYR A 25 2.97 -23.21 -28.77
C TYR A 25 1.72 -22.83 -28.01
N PRO A 26 1.28 -21.55 -28.05
CA PRO A 26 -0.06 -21.19 -27.60
C PRO A 26 -1.08 -21.72 -28.59
N ASP A 27 -2.09 -22.40 -28.12
CA ASP A 27 -3.23 -22.81 -28.93
C ASP A 27 -4.48 -22.03 -28.48
N MET A 28 -5.19 -21.46 -29.46
CA MET A 28 -6.41 -20.68 -29.25
C MET A 28 -7.65 -21.39 -29.81
N LYS A 29 -7.50 -22.63 -30.31
CA LYS A 29 -8.59 -23.45 -30.86
C LYS A 29 -8.95 -24.61 -29.94
N GLU A 30 -7.95 -25.28 -29.41
CA GLU A 30 -8.10 -26.38 -28.47
C GLU A 30 -8.15 -25.83 -27.04
N LEU A 31 -9.35 -25.51 -26.55
CA LEU A 31 -9.60 -24.87 -25.27
C LEU A 31 -10.40 -25.77 -24.34
N VAL A 32 -10.12 -25.68 -23.03
CA VAL A 32 -10.93 -26.36 -22.00
C VAL A 32 -12.29 -25.68 -21.84
N ASN A 33 -12.34 -24.35 -21.92
CA ASN A 33 -13.54 -23.53 -21.84
C ASN A 33 -13.34 -22.16 -22.51
N ASP A 34 -14.36 -21.31 -22.48
CA ASP A 34 -14.36 -19.97 -23.07
C ASP A 34 -13.76 -18.87 -22.18
N LYS A 35 -13.43 -19.18 -20.92
CA LYS A 35 -12.93 -18.19 -19.94
C LYS A 35 -11.48 -17.82 -20.21
N ASN A 36 -10.64 -18.84 -20.45
CA ASN A 36 -9.20 -18.67 -20.70
C ASN A 36 -8.89 -19.18 -22.10
N ARG A 37 -8.66 -18.26 -23.04
CA ARG A 37 -8.59 -18.54 -24.48
C ARG A 37 -7.19 -18.93 -24.94
N ARG A 38 -6.45 -19.71 -24.15
CA ARG A 38 -5.16 -20.27 -24.52
C ARG A 38 -4.91 -21.55 -23.76
N SER A 39 -4.56 -22.60 -24.49
CA SER A 39 -3.92 -23.79 -23.95
C SER A 39 -2.47 -23.87 -24.40
N LEU A 40 -1.69 -24.76 -23.82
CA LEU A 40 -0.29 -24.99 -24.15
C LEU A 40 -0.17 -26.27 -24.96
N LEU A 41 0.10 -26.16 -26.24
CA LEU A 41 0.51 -27.29 -27.08
C LEU A 41 1.98 -27.61 -26.77
N VAL A 42 2.25 -28.87 -26.42
CA VAL A 42 3.59 -29.43 -26.17
C VAL A 42 3.87 -30.50 -27.20
N ALA A 43 4.88 -30.28 -28.02
CA ALA A 43 5.34 -31.24 -29.00
C ALA A 43 6.73 -31.79 -28.59
N VAL A 44 6.78 -33.06 -28.24
CA VAL A 44 8.00 -33.78 -27.89
C VAL A 44 8.45 -34.61 -29.10
N SER A 45 9.69 -34.46 -29.52
CA SER A 45 10.31 -35.22 -30.59
C SER A 45 11.59 -35.90 -30.05
N THR A 46 11.51 -37.17 -29.77
CA THR A 46 12.65 -37.96 -29.33
C THR A 46 13.23 -38.67 -30.51
N SER A 47 14.35 -38.19 -31.05
CA SER A 47 15.13 -38.88 -32.10
C SER A 47 16.39 -39.47 -31.49
N GLY A 48 16.42 -40.81 -31.23
CA GLY A 48 17.59 -41.49 -30.74
C GLY A 48 17.59 -41.89 -29.25
N GLU A 49 18.71 -42.40 -28.77
CA GLU A 49 18.87 -43.18 -27.54
C GLU A 49 18.58 -42.48 -26.19
N SER A 50 18.28 -41.17 -26.14
CA SER A 50 18.04 -40.50 -24.88
C SER A 50 17.20 -39.24 -25.07
N GLY A 51 15.90 -39.35 -24.90
CA GLY A 51 15.24 -38.15 -25.18
C GLY A 51 13.99 -37.88 -24.38
N ARG A 52 14.13 -37.63 -23.10
CA ARG A 52 13.07 -36.99 -22.32
C ARG A 52 12.77 -35.61 -22.88
N GLY A 53 11.52 -35.32 -23.19
CA GLY A 53 11.03 -34.01 -23.60
C GLY A 53 9.83 -33.59 -22.76
N GLY A 54 9.48 -32.31 -22.78
CA GLY A 54 8.34 -31.80 -22.04
C GLY A 54 8.60 -30.42 -21.44
N VAL A 55 7.82 -30.09 -20.41
CA VAL A 55 7.84 -28.78 -19.78
C VAL A 55 8.10 -28.87 -18.27
N ILE A 56 8.68 -27.83 -17.74
CA ILE A 56 9.08 -27.67 -16.33
C ILE A 56 8.44 -26.39 -15.83
N ALA A 57 7.61 -26.49 -14.80
CA ALA A 57 7.04 -25.34 -14.11
C ALA A 57 7.88 -25.01 -12.89
N GLU A 58 8.48 -23.83 -12.91
CA GLU A 58 9.38 -23.32 -11.86
C GLU A 58 8.65 -22.44 -10.82
N GLY A 59 7.41 -22.02 -11.10
CA GLY A 59 6.72 -21.04 -10.26
C GLY A 59 7.49 -19.70 -10.20
N TYR A 60 7.55 -19.12 -9.01
CA TYR A 60 8.32 -17.90 -8.72
C TYR A 60 9.61 -18.26 -7.96
N ARG A 61 10.64 -18.78 -8.67
CA ARG A 61 11.94 -19.21 -8.13
C ARG A 61 11.94 -20.54 -7.38
N GLY A 62 11.05 -21.43 -7.74
CA GLY A 62 10.93 -22.77 -7.20
C GLY A 62 9.64 -22.99 -6.41
N ILE A 63 9.35 -24.26 -6.19
CA ILE A 63 8.23 -24.76 -5.42
C ILE A 63 8.81 -25.37 -4.15
N PRO A 64 8.56 -24.80 -2.95
CA PRO A 64 9.07 -25.39 -1.72
C PRO A 64 8.30 -26.67 -1.41
N ILE A 65 9.05 -27.74 -1.19
CA ILE A 65 8.48 -29.02 -0.74
C ILE A 65 9.19 -29.49 0.53
N ARG A 66 8.45 -30.20 1.37
CA ARG A 66 8.95 -30.79 2.61
C ARG A 66 8.74 -32.28 2.63
N LYS A 67 9.72 -33.01 3.08
CA LYS A 67 9.67 -34.46 3.17
C LYS A 67 8.45 -34.94 3.95
N GLY A 68 7.69 -35.86 3.33
CA GLY A 68 6.48 -36.43 3.90
C GLY A 68 5.21 -35.58 3.73
N GLU A 69 5.32 -34.30 3.33
CA GLU A 69 4.17 -33.50 3.02
C GLU A 69 3.52 -33.88 1.66
N ARG A 70 2.23 -33.58 1.56
CA ARG A 70 1.40 -33.94 0.43
C ARG A 70 1.03 -32.70 -0.39
N TYR A 71 0.99 -32.88 -1.74
CA TYR A 71 0.75 -31.81 -2.69
C TYR A 71 -0.30 -32.24 -3.71
N ASP A 72 -1.44 -31.58 -3.73
CA ASP A 72 -2.56 -31.84 -4.62
C ASP A 72 -2.32 -31.25 -6.01
N LEU A 73 -2.12 -32.11 -6.99
CA LEU A 73 -2.02 -31.77 -8.40
C LEU A 73 -3.39 -31.89 -9.07
N SER A 74 -3.74 -30.93 -9.91
CA SER A 74 -4.75 -31.12 -10.95
C SER A 74 -4.35 -30.39 -12.22
N PHE A 75 -4.67 -30.97 -13.38
CA PHE A 75 -4.47 -30.30 -14.67
C PHE A 75 -5.43 -30.90 -15.71
N PHE A 76 -5.71 -30.12 -16.75
CA PHE A 76 -6.36 -30.63 -17.92
C PHE A 76 -5.32 -31.03 -18.96
N ALA A 77 -5.52 -32.17 -19.58
CA ALA A 77 -4.71 -32.60 -20.72
C ALA A 77 -5.56 -33.26 -21.81
N LYS A 78 -5.07 -33.12 -23.05
CA LYS A 78 -5.61 -33.71 -24.26
C LYS A 78 -4.46 -34.21 -25.11
N GLY A 79 -4.59 -35.39 -25.72
CA GLY A 79 -3.60 -35.96 -26.65
C GLY A 79 -3.99 -35.72 -28.10
N ALA A 80 -2.98 -35.58 -28.97
CA ALA A 80 -3.19 -35.40 -30.41
C ALA A 80 -3.42 -36.72 -31.18
N ASN A 81 -3.00 -37.86 -30.61
CA ASN A 81 -2.95 -39.12 -31.30
C ASN A 81 -4.14 -40.01 -30.94
N MET A 82 -4.65 -40.78 -31.90
CA MET A 82 -5.67 -41.83 -31.65
C MET A 82 -5.12 -42.92 -30.71
N VAL A 83 -3.83 -43.18 -30.74
CA VAL A 83 -3.13 -44.01 -29.75
C VAL A 83 -2.55 -43.07 -28.66
N PRO A 84 -3.07 -43.15 -27.43
CA PRO A 84 -2.60 -42.33 -26.34
C PRO A 84 -1.10 -42.52 -26.08
N ARG A 85 -0.40 -41.43 -25.79
CA ARG A 85 1.03 -41.42 -25.40
C ARG A 85 1.13 -41.11 -23.92
N THR A 86 1.94 -41.89 -23.21
CA THR A 86 2.14 -41.68 -21.78
C THR A 86 2.95 -40.42 -21.54
N ILE A 87 2.44 -39.59 -20.67
CA ILE A 87 3.17 -38.49 -20.05
C ILE A 87 3.42 -38.80 -18.58
N ARG A 88 4.55 -38.31 -18.07
CA ARG A 88 5.02 -38.51 -16.72
C ARG A 88 5.01 -37.16 -16.02
N VAL A 89 4.45 -37.11 -14.81
CA VAL A 89 4.37 -35.91 -13.99
C VAL A 89 5.03 -36.20 -12.63
N ALA A 90 5.94 -35.30 -12.18
CA ALA A 90 6.66 -35.49 -10.94
C ALA A 90 7.09 -34.14 -10.35
N LEU A 91 7.36 -34.11 -9.05
CA LEU A 91 8.17 -33.07 -8.43
C LEU A 91 9.64 -33.48 -8.52
N GLU A 92 10.49 -32.57 -9.00
CA GLU A 92 11.90 -32.84 -9.22
C GLU A 92 12.76 -31.71 -8.64
N ASP A 93 14.07 -31.91 -8.53
CA ASP A 93 15.00 -30.87 -8.15
C ASP A 93 14.97 -29.70 -9.14
N SER A 94 15.60 -28.59 -8.79
CA SER A 94 15.58 -27.35 -9.60
C SER A 94 16.18 -27.55 -11.01
N MET A 95 17.04 -28.54 -11.18
CA MET A 95 17.65 -28.91 -12.46
C MET A 95 16.81 -29.90 -13.27
N ALA A 96 15.74 -30.42 -12.67
CA ALA A 96 14.88 -31.48 -13.22
C ALA A 96 15.62 -32.78 -13.54
N ASN A 97 16.54 -33.16 -12.69
CA ASN A 97 17.36 -34.37 -12.82
C ASN A 97 17.01 -35.45 -11.80
N THR A 98 16.55 -35.06 -10.60
CA THR A 98 16.25 -35.96 -9.49
C THR A 98 14.80 -35.87 -9.11
N VAL A 99 14.08 -37.00 -9.10
CA VAL A 99 12.69 -37.10 -8.66
C VAL A 99 12.62 -37.00 -7.16
N LEU A 100 11.78 -36.09 -6.66
CA LEU A 100 11.58 -35.78 -5.25
C LEU A 100 10.15 -36.12 -4.76
N SER A 101 9.41 -36.90 -5.56
CA SER A 101 8.06 -37.39 -5.19
C SER A 101 7.82 -38.77 -5.79
N ASP A 102 6.67 -39.35 -5.52
CA ASP A 102 6.13 -40.40 -6.39
C ASP A 102 5.86 -39.83 -7.80
N VAL A 103 5.78 -40.75 -8.77
CA VAL A 103 5.62 -40.39 -10.20
C VAL A 103 4.21 -40.74 -10.66
N PHE A 104 3.52 -39.73 -11.17
CA PHE A 104 2.21 -39.87 -11.76
C PHE A 104 2.31 -40.07 -13.29
N GLN A 105 1.76 -41.14 -13.81
CA GLN A 105 1.75 -41.43 -15.25
C GLN A 105 0.31 -41.44 -15.77
N VAL A 106 0.07 -40.75 -16.88
CA VAL A 106 -1.22 -40.74 -17.57
C VAL A 106 -1.01 -40.76 -19.08
N ALA A 107 -2.00 -41.28 -19.81
CA ALA A 107 -2.03 -41.23 -21.25
C ALA A 107 -3.24 -40.40 -21.70
N PRO A 108 -3.04 -39.07 -22.00
CA PRO A 108 -4.14 -38.21 -22.39
C PRO A 108 -4.85 -38.69 -23.64
N LEU A 109 -6.18 -38.71 -23.56
CA LEU A 109 -7.07 -39.09 -24.68
C LEU A 109 -7.26 -37.90 -25.62
N TYR A 110 -7.92 -38.13 -26.75
CA TYR A 110 -8.23 -37.10 -27.75
C TYR A 110 -9.14 -35.98 -27.24
N GLU A 111 -9.91 -36.24 -26.17
CA GLU A 111 -10.76 -35.25 -25.52
C GLU A 111 -10.09 -34.66 -24.28
N TRP A 112 -10.45 -33.43 -23.96
CA TRP A 112 -10.01 -32.80 -22.72
C TRP A 112 -10.47 -33.58 -21.50
N LYS A 113 -9.53 -33.93 -20.63
CA LYS A 113 -9.82 -34.62 -19.36
C LYS A 113 -9.06 -33.97 -18.24
N ARG A 114 -9.70 -33.77 -17.08
CA ARG A 114 -9.05 -33.36 -15.86
C ARG A 114 -8.41 -34.55 -15.16
N TYR A 115 -7.12 -34.46 -14.95
CA TYR A 115 -6.33 -35.41 -14.19
C TYR A 115 -6.07 -34.87 -12.80
N ARG A 116 -6.02 -35.73 -11.79
CA ARG A 116 -5.73 -35.38 -10.39
C ARG A 116 -4.79 -36.42 -9.81
N HIS A 117 -3.89 -35.97 -8.95
CA HIS A 117 -2.97 -36.80 -8.22
C HIS A 117 -2.52 -36.09 -6.97
N THR A 118 -2.20 -36.79 -5.90
CA THR A 118 -1.61 -36.21 -4.71
C THR A 118 -0.21 -36.76 -4.56
N PHE A 119 0.80 -35.94 -4.76
CA PHE A 119 2.19 -36.28 -4.54
C PHE A 119 2.51 -36.34 -3.07
N THR A 120 3.43 -37.25 -2.69
CA THR A 120 4.11 -37.21 -1.41
C THR A 120 5.58 -36.89 -1.64
N ALA A 121 6.10 -35.81 -1.04
CA ALA A 121 7.50 -35.42 -1.19
C ALA A 121 8.40 -36.41 -0.44
N THR A 122 9.48 -36.83 -1.07
CA THR A 122 10.47 -37.76 -0.49
C THR A 122 11.62 -37.05 0.21
N GLU A 123 11.87 -35.79 -0.14
CA GLU A 123 12.96 -34.96 0.37
C GLU A 123 12.49 -33.53 0.60
N ASP A 124 13.26 -32.76 1.40
CA ASP A 124 13.11 -31.33 1.54
C ASP A 124 13.77 -30.61 0.36
N ALA A 125 13.06 -29.71 -0.30
CA ALA A 125 13.67 -28.84 -1.32
C ALA A 125 12.96 -27.46 -1.33
N PRO A 126 13.71 -26.36 -1.16
CA PRO A 126 13.12 -25.01 -1.19
C PRO A 126 12.75 -24.52 -2.58
N ASN A 127 13.25 -25.20 -3.62
CA ASN A 127 13.19 -24.77 -5.02
C ASN A 127 12.92 -25.93 -5.99
N ALA A 128 12.12 -26.93 -5.61
CA ALA A 128 11.68 -27.98 -6.50
C ALA A 128 10.91 -27.42 -7.72
N VAL A 129 10.72 -28.25 -8.73
CA VAL A 129 9.95 -27.92 -9.94
C VAL A 129 8.94 -29.01 -10.24
N LEU A 130 7.83 -28.64 -10.87
CA LEU A 130 6.87 -29.59 -11.39
C LEU A 130 7.23 -29.89 -12.87
N THR A 131 7.47 -31.16 -13.19
CA THR A 131 7.78 -31.61 -14.54
C THR A 131 6.61 -32.35 -15.17
N ILE A 132 6.32 -32.09 -16.44
CA ILE A 132 5.33 -32.82 -17.26
C ILE A 132 6.04 -33.23 -18.54
N THR A 133 6.38 -34.51 -18.67
CA THR A 133 7.36 -34.98 -19.65
C THR A 133 6.86 -36.25 -20.36
N ALA A 134 7.45 -36.53 -21.52
CA ALA A 134 7.30 -37.80 -22.23
C ALA A 134 8.70 -38.34 -22.62
N ASP A 135 8.86 -39.66 -22.51
CA ASP A 135 10.09 -40.36 -22.88
C ASP A 135 10.07 -40.82 -24.34
N THR A 136 8.95 -40.63 -25.02
CA THR A 136 8.77 -40.94 -26.45
C THR A 136 8.13 -39.75 -27.15
N SER A 137 8.25 -39.67 -28.46
CA SER A 137 7.61 -38.62 -29.25
C SER A 137 6.10 -38.59 -28.98
N ALA A 138 5.65 -37.39 -28.56
CA ALA A 138 4.26 -37.18 -28.15
C ALA A 138 3.83 -35.75 -28.46
N VAL A 139 2.55 -35.57 -28.76
CA VAL A 139 1.94 -34.22 -28.87
C VAL A 139 0.71 -34.20 -27.96
N PHE A 140 0.67 -33.25 -27.08
CA PHE A 140 -0.42 -33.08 -26.14
C PHE A 140 -0.63 -31.59 -25.77
N TRP A 141 -1.81 -31.29 -25.27
CA TRP A 141 -2.15 -29.97 -24.75
C TRP A 141 -2.29 -30.02 -23.24
N LEU A 142 -1.94 -28.95 -22.61
CA LEU A 142 -2.09 -28.73 -21.18
C LEU A 142 -2.87 -27.43 -20.93
N ASP A 143 -3.71 -27.44 -19.90
CA ASP A 143 -4.35 -26.24 -19.39
C ASP A 143 -4.64 -26.37 -17.88
N VAL A 144 -4.82 -25.24 -17.20
CA VAL A 144 -5.18 -25.13 -15.78
C VAL A 144 -4.39 -26.10 -14.90
N VAL A 145 -3.07 -26.14 -15.08
CA VAL A 145 -2.18 -26.96 -14.23
C VAL A 145 -2.14 -26.38 -12.82
N SER A 146 -2.40 -27.09 -11.75
CA SER A 146 -2.60 -26.65 -10.36
C SER A 146 -1.88 -27.55 -9.38
N LEU A 147 -1.07 -26.97 -8.51
CA LEU A 147 -0.39 -27.66 -7.45
C LEU A 147 -0.53 -26.88 -6.14
N PHE A 148 -1.16 -27.47 -5.14
CA PHE A 148 -1.33 -26.89 -3.80
C PHE A 148 -0.83 -27.86 -2.74
N PRO A 149 -0.21 -27.39 -1.64
CA PRO A 149 0.02 -28.25 -0.48
C PRO A 149 -1.33 -28.62 0.16
N GLU A 150 -1.42 -29.81 0.74
CA GLU A 150 -2.57 -30.17 1.59
C GLU A 150 -2.52 -29.40 2.93
N ASP A 151 -1.30 -29.14 3.45
CA ASP A 151 -1.12 -28.31 4.63
C ASP A 151 -1.33 -26.83 4.26
N THR A 152 -2.50 -26.32 4.60
CA THR A 152 -2.89 -24.92 4.40
C THR A 152 -3.40 -24.34 5.70
N TRP A 153 -3.36 -23.02 5.81
CA TRP A 153 -3.88 -22.33 6.98
C TRP A 153 -5.35 -22.71 7.23
N LYS A 154 -5.64 -23.19 8.45
CA LYS A 154 -6.94 -23.76 8.89
C LYS A 154 -7.46 -24.93 8.02
N GLY A 155 -6.58 -25.61 7.29
CA GLY A 155 -6.94 -26.78 6.49
C GLY A 155 -7.90 -26.49 5.32
N ARG A 156 -7.96 -25.25 4.84
CA ARG A 156 -8.81 -24.88 3.70
C ARG A 156 -8.27 -25.47 2.40
N LYS A 157 -9.12 -26.09 1.60
CA LYS A 157 -8.72 -26.61 0.30
C LYS A 157 -8.22 -25.48 -0.60
N ASN A 158 -7.05 -25.66 -1.21
CA ASN A 158 -6.36 -24.61 -1.98
C ASN A 158 -6.18 -23.32 -1.16
N GLY A 159 -6.00 -23.46 0.15
CA GLY A 159 -5.99 -22.39 1.12
C GLY A 159 -4.71 -21.57 1.13
N LEU A 160 -4.63 -20.70 2.13
CA LEU A 160 -3.52 -19.78 2.30
C LEU A 160 -2.28 -20.51 2.81
N ARG A 161 -1.12 -20.00 2.46
CA ARG A 161 0.19 -20.43 2.97
C ARG A 161 0.24 -20.20 4.50
N PRO A 162 0.47 -21.26 5.32
CA PRO A 162 0.26 -21.19 6.76
C PRO A 162 1.09 -20.13 7.47
N ASP A 163 2.38 -20.01 7.14
CA ASP A 163 3.29 -19.05 7.76
C ASP A 163 2.89 -17.61 7.50
N LEU A 164 2.49 -17.27 6.27
CA LEU A 164 2.07 -15.92 5.90
C LEU A 164 0.72 -15.57 6.54
N ALA A 165 -0.24 -16.48 6.48
CA ALA A 165 -1.55 -16.27 7.07
C ALA A 165 -1.47 -16.12 8.60
N ALA A 166 -0.64 -16.91 9.28
CA ALA A 166 -0.40 -16.79 10.71
C ALA A 166 0.23 -15.44 11.09
N LEU A 167 1.15 -14.92 10.28
CA LEU A 167 1.70 -13.58 10.50
C LEU A 167 0.64 -12.49 10.38
N VAL A 168 -0.23 -12.55 9.36
CA VAL A 168 -1.33 -11.60 9.21
C VAL A 168 -2.33 -11.73 10.36
N ASP A 169 -2.74 -12.94 10.72
CA ASP A 169 -3.64 -13.22 11.85
C ASP A 169 -3.07 -12.70 13.18
N SER A 170 -1.75 -12.83 13.39
CA SER A 170 -1.10 -12.37 14.61
C SER A 170 -1.11 -10.84 14.80
N LEU A 171 -1.37 -10.06 13.73
CA LEU A 171 -1.68 -8.63 13.83
C LEU A 171 -3.03 -8.38 14.50
N ALA A 172 -3.88 -9.40 14.67
CA ALA A 172 -5.25 -9.29 15.15
C ALA A 172 -6.06 -8.23 14.40
N PRO A 173 -6.14 -8.32 13.06
CA PRO A 173 -6.81 -7.30 12.25
C PRO A 173 -8.30 -7.26 12.61
N ARG A 174 -8.86 -6.06 12.79
CA ARG A 174 -10.30 -5.89 13.00
C ARG A 174 -11.07 -5.77 11.70
N PHE A 175 -10.38 -5.51 10.62
CA PHE A 175 -10.92 -5.48 9.26
C PHE A 175 -9.83 -5.80 8.24
N ILE A 176 -10.26 -6.21 7.05
CA ILE A 176 -9.42 -6.37 5.87
C ILE A 176 -10.10 -5.65 4.70
N ARG A 177 -9.38 -4.73 4.05
CA ARG A 177 -9.80 -4.04 2.84
C ARG A 177 -9.32 -4.82 1.62
N PHE A 178 -10.25 -5.28 0.79
CA PHE A 178 -9.95 -6.13 -0.35
C PHE A 178 -10.90 -5.90 -1.55
N PRO A 179 -10.52 -6.33 -2.75
CA PRO A 179 -9.18 -6.68 -3.21
C PRO A 179 -8.29 -5.44 -3.33
N GLY A 180 -8.86 -4.26 -3.20
CA GLY A 180 -8.28 -2.97 -2.94
C GLY A 180 -7.43 -2.36 -4.05
N GLY A 181 -7.15 -1.06 -3.90
CA GLY A 181 -6.22 -0.27 -4.69
C GLY A 181 -6.54 -0.19 -6.17
N SER A 182 -5.54 0.18 -6.95
CA SER A 182 -5.63 0.23 -8.41
C SER A 182 -5.94 -1.14 -9.05
N PHE A 183 -5.86 -2.23 -8.28
CA PHE A 183 -6.22 -3.58 -8.75
C PHE A 183 -7.70 -3.66 -9.18
N VAL A 184 -8.61 -3.04 -8.42
CA VAL A 184 -10.04 -3.02 -8.77
C VAL A 184 -10.35 -2.06 -9.90
N GLU A 185 -9.47 -1.10 -10.19
CA GLU A 185 -9.65 -0.12 -11.25
C GLU A 185 -9.21 -0.65 -12.61
N GLY A 186 -8.04 -1.33 -12.68
CA GLY A 186 -7.46 -1.84 -13.91
C GLY A 186 -7.04 -0.77 -14.90
N TYR A 187 -6.61 -1.19 -16.12
CA TYR A 187 -6.31 -0.29 -17.25
C TYR A 187 -7.48 -0.12 -18.20
N THR A 188 -8.27 -1.18 -18.38
CA THR A 188 -9.39 -1.26 -19.32
C THR A 188 -10.46 -2.18 -18.76
N ALA A 189 -11.65 -2.15 -19.33
CA ALA A 189 -12.65 -3.18 -19.10
C ALA A 189 -12.04 -4.59 -19.30
N GLY A 190 -12.16 -5.45 -18.29
CA GLY A 190 -11.60 -6.81 -18.31
C GLY A 190 -10.16 -6.95 -17.83
N THR A 191 -9.52 -5.86 -17.33
CA THR A 191 -8.22 -5.91 -16.64
C THR A 191 -8.34 -5.65 -15.15
N TYR A 192 -9.53 -5.85 -14.59
CA TYR A 192 -9.82 -5.82 -13.15
C TYR A 192 -10.73 -6.99 -12.78
N PRO A 193 -10.79 -7.41 -11.50
CA PRO A 193 -11.60 -8.52 -11.07
C PRO A 193 -13.10 -8.18 -11.15
N ILE A 194 -13.87 -9.05 -11.78
CA ILE A 194 -15.33 -9.08 -11.69
C ILE A 194 -15.67 -10.19 -10.71
N TRP A 195 -16.27 -9.87 -9.59
CA TRP A 195 -16.42 -10.78 -8.45
C TRP A 195 -17.05 -12.14 -8.83
N ARG A 196 -18.04 -12.16 -9.72
CA ARG A 196 -18.67 -13.40 -10.21
C ARG A 196 -17.70 -14.31 -10.98
N GLU A 197 -16.75 -13.72 -11.71
CA GLU A 197 -15.75 -14.46 -12.50
C GLU A 197 -14.62 -15.00 -11.61
N THR A 198 -14.68 -14.73 -10.29
CA THR A 198 -13.72 -15.23 -9.30
C THR A 198 -14.27 -16.35 -8.42
N LEU A 199 -15.51 -16.78 -8.67
CA LEU A 199 -16.19 -17.83 -7.90
C LEU A 199 -16.07 -19.22 -8.56
N GLY A 200 -16.37 -20.25 -7.79
CA GLY A 200 -16.46 -21.63 -8.29
C GLY A 200 -15.10 -22.30 -8.52
N ASP A 201 -15.08 -23.30 -9.41
CA ASP A 201 -13.85 -24.03 -9.73
C ASP A 201 -12.81 -23.13 -10.39
N ILE A 202 -11.54 -23.30 -10.03
CA ILE A 202 -10.44 -22.46 -10.54
C ILE A 202 -10.30 -22.55 -12.07
N SER A 203 -10.75 -23.61 -12.72
CA SER A 203 -10.73 -23.76 -14.17
C SER A 203 -11.74 -22.86 -14.89
N GLU A 204 -12.76 -22.40 -14.19
CA GLU A 204 -13.83 -21.54 -14.71
C GLU A 204 -13.60 -20.06 -14.40
N ARG A 205 -12.55 -19.74 -13.63
CA ARG A 205 -12.21 -18.36 -13.27
C ARG A 205 -11.43 -17.69 -14.38
N LYS A 206 -11.79 -16.45 -14.67
CA LYS A 206 -11.15 -15.68 -15.74
C LYS A 206 -9.76 -15.19 -15.32
N HIS A 207 -8.78 -15.36 -16.19
CA HIS A 207 -7.45 -14.83 -16.01
C HIS A 207 -7.32 -13.47 -16.71
N PHE A 208 -6.56 -12.54 -16.12
CA PHE A 208 -6.28 -11.25 -16.74
C PHE A 208 -4.90 -10.70 -16.35
N TRP A 209 -4.37 -9.80 -17.17
CA TRP A 209 -3.15 -9.06 -16.86
C TRP A 209 -3.52 -7.83 -16.06
N ASN A 210 -3.06 -7.73 -14.82
CA ASN A 210 -3.46 -6.67 -13.93
C ASN A 210 -2.64 -5.38 -14.08
N VAL A 211 -3.07 -4.34 -13.38
CA VAL A 211 -2.45 -3.01 -13.38
C VAL A 211 -1.01 -2.99 -12.84
N TRP A 212 -0.63 -3.99 -12.07
CA TRP A 212 0.72 -4.15 -11.50
C TRP A 212 1.68 -4.93 -12.40
N ALA A 213 1.30 -5.15 -13.67
CA ALA A 213 2.10 -5.81 -14.69
C ALA A 213 2.44 -7.29 -14.40
N TYR A 214 1.51 -8.02 -13.77
CA TYR A 214 1.59 -9.46 -13.68
C TYR A 214 0.23 -10.13 -13.95
N GLY A 215 0.27 -11.44 -14.20
CA GLY A 215 -0.94 -12.23 -14.47
C GLY A 215 -1.71 -12.57 -13.20
N THR A 216 -3.02 -12.36 -13.23
CA THR A 216 -3.95 -12.70 -12.17
C THR A 216 -4.82 -13.86 -12.61
N THR A 217 -4.88 -14.93 -11.82
CA THR A 217 -5.66 -16.13 -12.09
C THR A 217 -6.98 -16.20 -11.33
N ASN A 218 -7.22 -15.24 -10.44
CA ASN A 218 -8.35 -15.26 -9.51
C ASN A 218 -8.41 -16.55 -8.65
N GLY A 219 -7.27 -17.20 -8.41
CA GLY A 219 -7.16 -18.34 -7.50
C GLY A 219 -7.56 -17.98 -6.07
N MET A 220 -7.35 -16.72 -5.67
CA MET A 220 -7.96 -16.09 -4.51
C MET A 220 -8.99 -15.07 -5.01
N GLY A 221 -10.27 -15.40 -4.88
CA GLY A 221 -11.38 -14.60 -5.37
C GLY A 221 -12.21 -13.98 -4.24
N TYR A 222 -13.37 -13.44 -4.60
CA TYR A 222 -14.26 -12.76 -3.66
C TYR A 222 -14.66 -13.65 -2.46
N HIS A 223 -14.99 -14.92 -2.74
CA HIS A 223 -15.34 -15.88 -1.70
C HIS A 223 -14.20 -16.13 -0.72
N GLU A 224 -13.01 -16.37 -1.23
CA GLU A 224 -11.82 -16.66 -0.42
C GLU A 224 -11.38 -15.44 0.41
N TYR A 225 -11.55 -14.22 -0.08
CA TYR A 225 -11.31 -13.00 0.71
C TYR A 225 -12.30 -12.88 1.88
N LEU A 226 -13.60 -13.12 1.64
CA LEU A 226 -14.61 -13.11 2.70
C LEU A 226 -14.32 -14.20 3.75
N GLN A 227 -13.96 -15.39 3.30
CA GLN A 227 -13.60 -16.51 4.16
C GLN A 227 -12.33 -16.21 4.99
N MET A 228 -11.31 -15.56 4.39
CA MET A 228 -10.12 -15.10 5.10
C MET A 228 -10.47 -14.09 6.18
N CYS A 229 -11.36 -13.14 5.90
CA CYS A 229 -11.82 -12.17 6.91
C CYS A 229 -12.48 -12.88 8.09
N GLU A 230 -13.40 -13.80 7.83
CA GLU A 230 -14.09 -14.58 8.87
C GLU A 230 -13.09 -15.43 9.68
N ASP A 231 -12.17 -16.14 9.01
CA ASP A 231 -11.16 -16.97 9.65
C ASP A 231 -10.21 -16.20 10.57
N MET A 232 -9.99 -14.90 10.29
CA MET A 232 -9.16 -13.99 11.11
C MET A 232 -9.99 -13.18 12.12
N GLY A 233 -11.33 -13.34 12.16
CA GLY A 233 -12.22 -12.54 12.99
C GLY A 233 -12.24 -11.06 12.59
N ALA A 234 -11.98 -10.76 11.32
CA ALA A 234 -11.91 -9.42 10.76
C ALA A 234 -13.17 -9.07 9.95
N GLU A 235 -13.63 -7.83 10.03
CA GLU A 235 -14.73 -7.34 9.20
C GLU A 235 -14.25 -7.13 7.75
N PRO A 236 -14.99 -7.59 6.74
CA PRO A 236 -14.66 -7.33 5.34
C PRO A 236 -15.00 -5.88 4.95
N ILE A 237 -14.07 -5.20 4.27
CA ILE A 237 -14.32 -3.97 3.53
C ILE A 237 -14.10 -4.28 2.05
N TYR A 238 -15.18 -4.34 1.30
CA TYR A 238 -15.13 -4.71 -0.12
C TYR A 238 -15.02 -3.46 -1.00
N VAL A 239 -13.98 -3.39 -1.83
CA VAL A 239 -13.75 -2.30 -2.78
C VAL A 239 -14.31 -2.64 -4.15
N ILE A 240 -15.14 -1.77 -4.71
CA ILE A 240 -15.85 -1.95 -5.98
C ILE A 240 -15.30 -0.96 -7.02
N ASN A 241 -15.14 -1.41 -8.26
CA ASN A 241 -14.82 -0.53 -9.38
C ASN A 241 -15.93 0.50 -9.61
N SER A 242 -15.57 1.77 -9.63
CA SER A 242 -16.51 2.90 -9.82
C SER A 242 -16.94 3.12 -11.28
N GLY A 243 -16.54 2.26 -12.22
CA GLY A 243 -16.67 2.49 -13.67
C GLY A 243 -15.60 3.44 -14.21
N ILE A 244 -14.50 3.59 -13.49
CA ILE A 244 -13.33 4.38 -13.88
C ILE A 244 -12.09 3.48 -13.77
N THR A 245 -11.28 3.42 -14.81
CA THR A 245 -9.97 2.77 -14.73
C THR A 245 -8.99 3.67 -13.99
N SER A 246 -7.83 3.13 -13.58
CA SER A 246 -6.85 3.84 -12.74
C SER A 246 -6.60 5.27 -13.20
N GLN A 247 -7.03 6.25 -12.39
CA GLN A 247 -7.00 7.67 -12.76
C GLN A 247 -5.58 8.22 -12.92
N SER A 248 -4.62 7.64 -12.22
CA SER A 248 -3.20 7.98 -12.36
C SER A 248 -2.55 7.44 -13.65
N ARG A 249 -3.27 6.60 -14.45
CA ARG A 249 -2.71 5.84 -15.59
C ARG A 249 -3.51 6.00 -16.89
N ARG A 250 -3.89 7.22 -17.28
CA ARG A 250 -4.73 7.55 -18.47
C ARG A 250 -6.12 6.91 -18.35
N PRO A 251 -6.97 7.44 -17.49
CA PRO A 251 -8.25 6.86 -17.15
C PRO A 251 -9.18 6.71 -18.35
N ARG A 252 -9.96 5.65 -18.33
CA ARG A 252 -11.13 5.44 -19.17
C ARG A 252 -12.36 5.41 -18.28
N TYR A 253 -13.45 5.92 -18.81
CA TYR A 253 -14.72 6.01 -18.10
C TYR A 253 -15.72 5.11 -18.82
N GLU A 254 -16.35 4.20 -18.10
CA GLU A 254 -17.50 3.46 -18.63
C GLU A 254 -18.62 4.44 -18.98
N ASP A 255 -19.39 4.09 -20.00
CA ASP A 255 -20.54 4.92 -20.36
C ASP A 255 -21.49 5.03 -19.16
N ILE A 256 -22.02 6.23 -18.93
CA ILE A 256 -22.92 6.46 -17.80
C ILE A 256 -24.21 5.61 -17.89
N THR A 257 -24.61 5.22 -19.10
CA THR A 257 -25.74 4.31 -19.33
C THR A 257 -25.44 2.86 -18.92
N ALA A 258 -24.17 2.49 -18.77
CA ALA A 258 -23.74 1.19 -18.28
C ALA A 258 -23.73 1.10 -16.73
N MET A 259 -23.96 2.21 -16.03
CA MET A 259 -23.87 2.25 -14.57
C MET A 259 -24.91 1.39 -13.88
N ASP A 260 -26.10 1.20 -14.46
CA ASP A 260 -27.13 0.31 -13.90
C ASP A 260 -26.62 -1.14 -13.77
N LYS A 261 -25.82 -1.60 -14.75
CA LYS A 261 -25.19 -2.92 -14.68
C LYS A 261 -24.16 -2.97 -13.55
N LEU A 262 -23.30 -1.96 -13.42
CA LEU A 262 -22.25 -1.93 -12.39
C LEU A 262 -22.84 -1.81 -10.98
N THR A 263 -23.86 -0.99 -10.80
CA THR A 263 -24.58 -0.89 -9.51
C THR A 263 -25.33 -2.18 -9.19
N GLY A 264 -25.95 -2.82 -10.19
CA GLY A 264 -26.56 -4.16 -10.04
C GLY A 264 -25.54 -5.20 -9.61
N ASP A 265 -24.35 -5.24 -10.24
CA ASP A 265 -23.26 -6.14 -9.85
C ASP A 265 -22.79 -5.90 -8.40
N ALA A 266 -22.78 -4.66 -7.94
CA ALA A 266 -22.46 -4.32 -6.54
C ALA A 266 -23.53 -4.85 -5.57
N LEU A 267 -24.82 -4.67 -5.88
CA LEU A 267 -25.93 -5.18 -5.07
C LEU A 267 -25.89 -6.71 -4.98
N ASP A 268 -25.60 -7.38 -6.08
CA ASP A 268 -25.51 -8.84 -6.12
C ASP A 268 -24.26 -9.36 -5.34
N ALA A 269 -23.15 -8.61 -5.30
CA ALA A 269 -22.00 -8.96 -4.46
C ALA A 269 -22.38 -8.87 -2.97
N ILE A 270 -23.11 -7.83 -2.56
CA ILE A 270 -23.63 -7.70 -1.20
C ILE A 270 -24.61 -8.84 -0.89
N ALA A 271 -25.53 -9.14 -1.82
CA ALA A 271 -26.48 -10.24 -1.66
C ALA A 271 -25.76 -11.59 -1.53
N TYR A 272 -24.72 -11.84 -2.34
CA TYR A 272 -23.91 -13.05 -2.21
C TYR A 272 -23.29 -13.19 -0.81
N ALA A 273 -22.77 -12.10 -0.26
CA ALA A 273 -22.16 -12.10 1.07
C ALA A 273 -23.20 -12.26 2.21
N ASN A 274 -24.39 -11.64 2.08
CA ASN A 274 -25.28 -11.42 3.23
C ASN A 274 -26.65 -12.14 3.15
N ALA A 275 -27.10 -12.53 1.96
CA ALA A 275 -28.41 -13.12 1.82
C ALA A 275 -28.49 -14.54 2.43
N PRO A 276 -29.66 -14.97 2.93
CA PRO A 276 -29.83 -16.31 3.50
C PRO A 276 -29.66 -17.40 2.45
N ALA A 277 -29.29 -18.62 2.89
CA ALA A 277 -28.91 -19.73 2.00
C ALA A 277 -30.06 -20.25 1.11
N ASP A 278 -31.29 -19.97 1.43
CA ASP A 278 -32.49 -20.32 0.64
C ASP A 278 -32.80 -19.31 -0.47
N SER A 279 -32.11 -18.17 -0.51
CA SER A 279 -32.14 -17.21 -1.62
C SER A 279 -31.19 -17.62 -2.75
N LEU A 280 -31.40 -17.14 -3.99
CA LEU A 280 -30.49 -17.45 -5.12
C LEU A 280 -29.02 -17.06 -4.86
N PRO A 281 -28.70 -15.83 -4.36
CA PRO A 281 -27.31 -15.47 -4.08
C PRO A 281 -26.72 -16.27 -2.90
N GLY A 282 -27.48 -16.48 -1.83
CA GLY A 282 -27.07 -17.27 -0.68
C GLY A 282 -26.89 -18.75 -1.01
N ALA A 283 -27.74 -19.33 -1.87
CA ALA A 283 -27.55 -20.69 -2.38
C ALA A 283 -26.29 -20.85 -3.21
N LEU A 284 -25.87 -19.82 -3.97
CA LEU A 284 -24.59 -19.83 -4.68
C LEU A 284 -23.42 -19.83 -3.69
N ARG A 285 -23.48 -19.03 -2.62
CA ARG A 285 -22.48 -19.04 -1.55
C ARG A 285 -22.41 -20.41 -0.86
N ALA A 286 -23.58 -20.99 -0.54
CA ALA A 286 -23.67 -22.32 0.07
C ALA A 286 -23.04 -23.41 -0.81
N ARG A 287 -23.26 -23.38 -2.14
CA ARG A 287 -22.61 -24.29 -3.09
C ARG A 287 -21.09 -24.14 -3.11
N ASN A 288 -20.57 -22.94 -2.83
CA ASN A 288 -19.15 -22.68 -2.68
C ASN A 288 -18.61 -23.08 -1.28
N GLY A 289 -19.41 -23.74 -0.45
CA GLY A 289 -19.01 -24.31 0.83
C GLY A 289 -19.32 -23.46 2.06
N HIS A 290 -20.03 -22.33 1.92
CA HIS A 290 -20.35 -21.44 3.03
C HIS A 290 -21.85 -21.07 3.07
N PRO A 291 -22.70 -21.82 3.78
CA PRO A 291 -24.14 -21.52 3.86
C PRO A 291 -24.48 -20.27 4.66
N GLU A 292 -23.69 -19.93 5.69
CA GLU A 292 -23.94 -18.78 6.56
C GLU A 292 -23.52 -17.45 5.91
N PRO A 293 -24.19 -16.32 6.22
CA PRO A 293 -23.78 -14.99 5.78
C PRO A 293 -22.41 -14.57 6.31
N PHE A 294 -21.61 -13.91 5.48
CA PHE A 294 -20.33 -13.31 5.88
C PHE A 294 -20.45 -11.96 6.60
N ASN A 295 -21.66 -11.40 6.68
CA ASN A 295 -21.95 -10.12 7.37
C ASN A 295 -21.13 -8.94 6.84
N LEU A 296 -21.04 -8.78 5.52
CA LEU A 296 -20.43 -7.60 4.90
C LEU A 296 -21.18 -6.33 5.30
N LYS A 297 -20.47 -5.37 5.88
CA LYS A 297 -21.03 -4.11 6.39
C LYS A 297 -20.48 -2.87 5.68
N TYR A 298 -19.37 -3.00 4.99
CA TYR A 298 -18.61 -1.89 4.43
C TYR A 298 -18.30 -2.11 2.95
N VAL A 299 -18.64 -1.11 2.15
CA VAL A 299 -18.35 -1.11 0.71
C VAL A 299 -17.69 0.21 0.36
N GLU A 300 -16.55 0.14 -0.30
CA GLU A 300 -15.84 1.30 -0.82
C GLU A 300 -16.03 1.37 -2.34
N ILE A 301 -16.37 2.55 -2.85
CA ILE A 301 -16.61 2.79 -4.27
C ILE A 301 -15.38 3.44 -4.92
N GLY A 302 -14.71 2.70 -5.78
CA GLY A 302 -13.45 3.11 -6.42
C GLY A 302 -12.26 3.07 -5.47
N SER A 303 -11.09 3.40 -5.98
CA SER A 303 -9.86 3.57 -5.20
C SER A 303 -9.06 4.70 -5.83
N GLU A 304 -8.66 5.71 -5.03
CA GLU A 304 -7.94 6.90 -5.53
C GLU A 304 -8.65 7.64 -6.69
N ASN A 305 -9.95 7.45 -6.82
CA ASN A 305 -10.77 8.17 -7.80
C ASN A 305 -11.21 9.53 -7.24
N TYR A 306 -11.26 10.53 -8.11
CA TYR A 306 -11.57 11.92 -7.73
C TYR A 306 -12.27 12.70 -8.85
N GLY A 307 -12.76 13.88 -8.50
CA GLY A 307 -13.35 14.82 -9.46
C GLY A 307 -14.83 14.57 -9.77
N GLY A 308 -15.40 15.42 -10.65
CA GLY A 308 -16.84 15.45 -10.89
C GLY A 308 -17.42 14.16 -11.49
N GLU A 309 -16.69 13.50 -12.37
CA GLU A 309 -17.12 12.21 -12.94
C GLU A 309 -17.14 11.08 -11.91
N TYR A 310 -16.18 11.05 -11.01
CA TYR A 310 -16.20 10.11 -9.90
C TYR A 310 -17.41 10.38 -8.99
N PHE A 311 -17.65 11.62 -8.58
CA PHE A 311 -18.76 11.96 -7.68
C PHE A 311 -20.12 11.61 -8.26
N ARG A 312 -20.31 11.80 -9.55
CA ARG A 312 -21.54 11.41 -10.24
C ARG A 312 -21.77 9.90 -10.17
N ARG A 313 -20.74 9.09 -10.38
CA ARG A 313 -20.79 7.63 -10.31
C ARG A 313 -20.98 7.15 -8.89
N PHE A 314 -20.21 7.70 -7.96
CA PHE A 314 -20.35 7.41 -6.52
C PHE A 314 -21.79 7.57 -6.03
N GLU A 315 -22.46 8.67 -6.40
CA GLU A 315 -23.86 8.90 -5.99
C GLU A 315 -24.83 7.86 -6.56
N LEU A 316 -24.59 7.35 -7.77
CA LEU A 316 -25.40 6.25 -8.32
C LEU A 316 -25.26 4.97 -7.47
N PHE A 317 -24.02 4.55 -7.18
CA PHE A 317 -23.76 3.41 -6.31
C PHE A 317 -24.35 3.62 -4.91
N ARG A 318 -24.05 4.76 -4.30
CA ARG A 318 -24.53 5.08 -2.94
C ARG A 318 -26.05 5.01 -2.87
N LYS A 319 -26.76 5.62 -3.83
CA LYS A 319 -28.21 5.59 -3.88
C LYS A 319 -28.73 4.15 -3.98
N ALA A 320 -28.25 3.38 -4.95
CA ALA A 320 -28.68 2.00 -5.16
C ALA A 320 -28.41 1.12 -3.91
N ILE A 321 -27.21 1.24 -3.31
CA ILE A 321 -26.87 0.45 -2.13
C ILE A 321 -27.72 0.86 -0.93
N LYS A 322 -27.93 2.16 -0.67
CA LYS A 322 -28.72 2.62 0.49
C LYS A 322 -30.22 2.33 0.35
N GLU A 323 -30.74 2.26 -0.87
CA GLU A 323 -32.13 1.84 -1.13
C GLU A 323 -32.34 0.35 -0.86
N ALA A 324 -31.36 -0.50 -1.23
CA ALA A 324 -31.46 -1.95 -1.07
C ALA A 324 -30.95 -2.46 0.29
N TYR A 325 -29.88 -1.83 0.82
CA TYR A 325 -29.15 -2.23 2.03
C TYR A 325 -28.80 -1.00 2.86
N PRO A 326 -29.77 -0.37 3.58
CA PRO A 326 -29.55 0.88 4.33
C PRO A 326 -28.49 0.75 5.43
N GLU A 327 -28.24 -0.47 5.93
CA GLU A 327 -27.23 -0.78 6.95
C GLU A 327 -25.79 -0.75 6.44
N ILE A 328 -25.57 -0.91 5.14
CA ILE A 328 -24.21 -0.91 4.57
C ILE A 328 -23.60 0.49 4.62
N THR A 329 -22.45 0.62 5.23
CA THR A 329 -21.65 1.85 5.19
C THR A 329 -20.96 1.98 3.83
N VAL A 330 -21.19 3.10 3.14
CA VAL A 330 -20.63 3.40 1.83
C VAL A 330 -19.48 4.39 1.97
N ILE A 331 -18.28 3.96 1.56
CA ILE A 331 -17.04 4.72 1.66
C ILE A 331 -16.71 5.34 0.30
N SER A 332 -16.35 6.62 0.27
CA SER A 332 -15.84 7.28 -0.93
C SER A 332 -14.32 7.29 -0.97
N SER A 333 -13.72 7.14 -2.14
CA SER A 333 -12.25 7.14 -2.33
C SER A 333 -11.61 8.54 -2.34
N SER A 334 -12.40 9.59 -2.18
CA SER A 334 -11.88 10.96 -2.03
C SER A 334 -12.92 11.90 -1.39
N PRO A 335 -12.49 13.04 -0.80
CA PRO A 335 -13.39 14.06 -0.27
C PRO A 335 -14.34 14.60 -1.35
N LEU A 336 -15.62 14.66 -1.06
CA LEU A 336 -16.64 15.15 -1.97
C LEU A 336 -16.71 16.68 -1.92
N THR A 337 -16.51 17.36 -3.05
CA THR A 337 -16.36 18.82 -3.12
C THR A 337 -17.64 19.63 -2.90
N LYS A 338 -18.81 19.01 -2.94
CA LYS A 338 -20.09 19.68 -2.68
C LYS A 338 -20.98 18.79 -1.82
N ARG A 339 -21.01 19.04 -0.49
CA ARG A 339 -21.96 18.46 0.47
C ARG A 339 -22.36 17.00 0.15
N GLY A 340 -21.41 16.22 -0.34
CA GLY A 340 -21.60 14.82 -0.66
C GLY A 340 -21.94 14.09 0.64
N ARG A 341 -22.84 13.13 0.55
CA ARG A 341 -23.34 12.36 1.69
C ARG A 341 -22.52 11.12 1.95
N SER A 342 -21.18 11.18 1.76
CA SER A 342 -20.33 10.07 2.18
C SER A 342 -20.32 9.95 3.68
N GLU A 343 -20.48 8.75 4.21
CA GLU A 343 -20.38 8.48 5.63
C GLU A 343 -18.92 8.47 6.06
N TRP A 344 -18.07 7.83 5.24
CA TRP A 344 -16.63 7.78 5.42
C TRP A 344 -15.91 8.16 4.12
N VAL A 345 -14.72 8.72 4.28
CA VAL A 345 -13.83 9.06 3.18
C VAL A 345 -12.53 8.30 3.35
N ASP A 346 -12.13 7.55 2.32
CA ASP A 346 -10.83 6.91 2.26
C ASP A 346 -9.75 7.95 1.90
N SER A 347 -8.65 7.89 2.65
CA SER A 347 -7.50 8.76 2.49
C SER A 347 -6.22 7.93 2.53
N HIS A 348 -5.38 8.07 1.52
CA HIS A 348 -4.12 7.37 1.41
C HIS A 348 -2.94 8.29 1.76
N TYR A 349 -1.97 7.76 2.51
CA TYR A 349 -0.78 8.50 2.95
C TYR A 349 0.49 7.69 2.69
N TYR A 350 1.06 7.89 1.50
CA TYR A 350 2.35 7.35 1.12
C TYR A 350 3.36 8.47 1.05
N ALA A 351 4.23 8.55 2.06
CA ALA A 351 5.08 9.70 2.27
C ALA A 351 6.43 9.33 2.87
N GLY A 352 7.34 10.29 2.94
CA GLY A 352 8.59 10.15 3.67
C GLY A 352 8.40 10.29 5.18
N GLU A 353 9.48 10.02 5.92
CA GLU A 353 9.56 10.11 7.37
C GLU A 353 9.01 11.42 7.91
N HIS A 354 9.45 12.50 7.33
CA HIS A 354 9.14 13.85 7.81
C HIS A 354 7.65 14.17 7.80
N PHE A 355 6.93 13.67 6.79
CA PHE A 355 5.47 13.81 6.73
C PHE A 355 4.81 13.20 7.96
N PHE A 356 5.13 11.96 8.29
CA PHE A 356 4.51 11.25 9.40
C PHE A 356 4.85 11.90 10.75
N LEU A 357 6.10 12.30 10.95
CA LEU A 357 6.53 13.01 12.16
C LEU A 357 5.81 14.36 12.36
N SER A 358 5.61 15.12 11.29
CA SER A 358 4.98 16.45 11.36
C SER A 358 3.46 16.42 11.40
N ASN A 359 2.84 15.28 11.14
CA ASN A 359 1.39 15.12 11.06
C ASN A 359 0.78 14.32 12.22
N ALA A 360 1.46 14.19 13.35
CA ALA A 360 0.90 13.58 14.56
C ALA A 360 -0.40 14.26 15.00
N SER A 361 -0.55 15.58 14.81
CA SER A 361 -1.76 16.34 15.14
C SER A 361 -2.70 16.59 13.95
N ARG A 362 -2.58 15.81 12.86
CA ARG A 362 -3.35 16.02 11.62
C ARG A 362 -4.87 16.00 11.82
N PHE A 363 -5.34 15.15 12.69
CA PHE A 363 -6.77 14.90 12.89
C PHE A 363 -7.38 15.67 14.06
N ASN A 364 -6.65 16.57 14.68
CA ASN A 364 -7.16 17.36 15.80
C ASN A 364 -8.35 18.26 15.38
N SER A 365 -9.27 18.49 16.29
CA SER A 365 -10.58 19.13 16.08
C SER A 365 -10.54 20.53 15.49
N ASP A 366 -9.41 21.22 15.54
CA ASP A 366 -9.21 22.53 14.92
C ASP A 366 -9.15 22.49 13.38
N ARG A 367 -8.86 21.33 12.79
CA ARG A 367 -8.80 21.10 11.33
C ARG A 367 -10.05 20.47 10.73
N TYR A 368 -10.80 19.72 11.51
CA TYR A 368 -11.99 19.00 11.06
C TYR A 368 -13.24 19.46 11.83
N SER A 369 -14.29 19.78 11.10
CA SER A 369 -15.58 20.06 11.76
C SER A 369 -16.31 18.75 12.06
N ARG A 370 -17.12 18.70 13.10
CA ARG A 370 -18.02 17.57 13.43
C ARG A 370 -19.03 17.24 12.31
N ARG A 371 -19.09 18.05 11.24
CA ARG A 371 -19.90 17.81 10.04
C ARG A 371 -19.12 17.20 8.90
N SER A 372 -17.81 16.99 9.04
CA SER A 372 -16.99 16.29 8.06
C SER A 372 -17.32 14.80 8.11
N PRO A 373 -17.23 14.08 6.96
CA PRO A 373 -17.31 12.62 6.97
C PRO A 373 -16.18 12.04 7.83
N ALA A 374 -16.39 10.87 8.41
CA ALA A 374 -15.35 10.17 9.13
C ALA A 374 -14.21 9.77 8.20
N VAL A 375 -12.98 9.75 8.72
CA VAL A 375 -11.80 9.37 7.95
C VAL A 375 -11.57 7.87 8.09
N PHE A 376 -11.43 7.22 6.95
CA PHE A 376 -10.85 5.91 6.79
C PHE A 376 -9.47 6.08 6.15
N ILE A 377 -8.42 5.59 6.79
CA ILE A 377 -7.09 5.58 6.21
C ILE A 377 -6.90 4.19 5.59
N GLY A 378 -7.30 4.04 4.33
CA GLY A 378 -7.31 2.75 3.63
C GLY A 378 -5.94 2.25 3.24
N GLU A 379 -4.97 3.17 3.09
CA GLU A 379 -3.59 2.84 2.79
C GLU A 379 -2.63 3.88 3.40
N PHE A 380 -1.60 3.40 4.10
CA PHE A 380 -0.48 4.25 4.51
C PHE A 380 0.82 3.45 4.62
N GLY A 381 1.95 4.14 4.61
CA GLY A 381 3.28 3.59 4.84
C GLY A 381 4.38 4.52 4.36
N THR A 382 5.54 4.41 4.98
CA THR A 382 6.73 5.17 4.59
C THR A 382 7.28 4.65 3.27
N THR A 383 7.48 5.54 2.28
CA THR A 383 7.98 5.21 0.94
C THR A 383 9.38 5.73 0.66
N GLU A 384 9.89 6.61 1.51
CA GLU A 384 11.20 7.22 1.36
C GLU A 384 12.33 6.18 1.38
N ARG A 385 13.15 6.15 0.35
CA ARG A 385 14.34 5.31 0.29
C ARG A 385 15.58 6.13 0.73
N PRO A 386 16.46 5.58 1.57
CA PRO A 386 16.55 4.16 2.02
C PRO A 386 15.83 3.84 3.32
N LEU A 387 15.01 4.74 3.87
CA LEU A 387 14.41 4.60 5.22
C LEU A 387 13.26 3.61 5.30
N ALA A 388 12.49 3.41 4.21
CA ALA A 388 11.38 2.46 4.20
C ALA A 388 11.81 1.07 4.72
N GLY A 389 11.05 0.53 5.67
CA GLY A 389 11.32 -0.75 6.32
C GLY A 389 12.38 -0.73 7.41
N THR A 390 12.85 0.46 7.84
CA THR A 390 13.75 0.63 9.01
C THR A 390 12.97 0.90 10.29
N LEU A 391 13.66 0.85 11.43
CA LEU A 391 13.10 1.28 12.71
C LEU A 391 12.69 2.76 12.66
N ARG A 392 13.47 3.61 12.00
CA ARG A 392 13.17 5.03 11.89
C ARG A 392 11.85 5.30 11.16
N ALA A 393 11.58 4.56 10.09
CA ALA A 393 10.29 4.60 9.40
C ALA A 393 9.14 4.20 10.34
N ALA A 394 9.31 3.12 11.08
CA ALA A 394 8.30 2.67 12.04
C ALA A 394 8.04 3.69 13.16
N VAL A 395 9.07 4.37 13.67
CA VAL A 395 8.91 5.46 14.66
C VAL A 395 8.13 6.64 14.08
N ALA A 396 8.43 7.04 12.85
CA ALA A 396 7.68 8.11 12.17
C ALA A 396 6.20 7.72 11.96
N GLU A 397 5.94 6.51 11.49
CA GLU A 397 4.58 5.96 11.35
C GLU A 397 3.85 5.89 12.70
N ALA A 398 4.56 5.57 13.79
CA ALA A 398 4.01 5.55 15.15
C ALA A 398 3.47 6.92 15.58
N CYS A 399 4.13 8.01 15.22
CA CYS A 399 3.64 9.37 15.51
C CYS A 399 2.28 9.61 14.87
N PHE A 400 2.13 9.22 13.61
CA PHE A 400 0.88 9.35 12.88
C PHE A 400 -0.23 8.46 13.45
N LEU A 401 0.12 7.23 13.86
CA LEU A 401 -0.82 6.31 14.51
C LEU A 401 -1.31 6.83 15.87
N VAL A 402 -0.41 7.42 16.69
CA VAL A 402 -0.78 8.07 17.95
C VAL A 402 -1.79 9.17 17.70
N GLY A 403 -1.54 10.04 16.71
CA GLY A 403 -2.45 11.12 16.36
C GLY A 403 -3.81 10.62 15.83
N ALA A 404 -3.82 9.51 15.10
CA ALA A 404 -5.06 8.89 14.65
C ALA A 404 -5.85 8.28 15.83
N GLU A 405 -5.17 7.59 16.75
CA GLU A 405 -5.77 6.96 17.93
C GLU A 405 -6.30 8.00 18.94
N GLU A 406 -5.66 9.15 19.04
CA GLU A 406 -6.11 10.28 19.86
C GLU A 406 -7.45 10.88 19.38
N ASN A 407 -7.79 10.68 18.10
CA ASN A 407 -8.96 11.28 17.46
C ASN A 407 -9.97 10.23 16.93
N PRO A 408 -10.54 9.35 17.78
CA PRO A 408 -11.41 8.25 17.36
C PRO A 408 -12.78 8.72 16.84
N ASP A 409 -13.16 9.94 17.11
CA ASP A 409 -14.37 10.59 16.58
C ASP A 409 -14.19 10.96 15.09
N MET A 410 -12.97 11.17 14.64
CA MET A 410 -12.63 11.49 13.25
C MET A 410 -12.10 10.30 12.48
N VAL A 411 -11.10 9.57 13.02
CA VAL A 411 -10.48 8.43 12.34
C VAL A 411 -11.13 7.14 12.82
N ARG A 412 -11.84 6.48 11.93
CA ARG A 412 -12.56 5.24 12.25
C ARG A 412 -11.71 4.00 12.09
N ARG A 413 -10.90 3.95 11.05
CA ARG A 413 -10.07 2.79 10.71
C ARG A 413 -8.81 3.24 9.99
N LEU A 414 -7.77 2.43 10.08
CA LEU A 414 -6.55 2.62 9.31
C LEU A 414 -5.92 1.27 8.94
N ALA A 415 -5.34 1.20 7.74
CA ALA A 415 -4.72 0.01 7.18
C ALA A 415 -3.36 0.35 6.56
N TYR A 416 -2.36 -0.46 6.86
CA TYR A 416 -1.07 -0.39 6.21
C TYR A 416 -1.11 -1.10 4.85
N ALA A 417 -0.38 -0.59 3.87
CA ALA A 417 -0.21 -1.25 2.58
C ALA A 417 1.19 -0.97 1.96
N PRO A 418 1.79 -1.98 1.31
CA PRO A 418 1.31 -3.36 1.15
C PRO A 418 1.59 -4.23 2.39
N VAL A 419 0.73 -5.21 2.63
CA VAL A 419 0.93 -6.16 3.75
C VAL A 419 1.97 -7.21 3.40
N LEU A 420 1.90 -7.78 2.20
CA LEU A 420 2.76 -8.88 1.73
C LEU A 420 3.56 -8.47 0.49
N GLY A 421 4.85 -8.79 0.45
CA GLY A 421 5.71 -8.60 -0.69
C GLY A 421 6.56 -9.83 -0.99
N ASN A 422 6.52 -10.33 -2.24
CA ASN A 422 7.36 -11.43 -2.69
C ASN A 422 8.74 -10.88 -3.05
N ALA A 423 9.75 -11.24 -2.27
CA ALA A 423 11.11 -10.73 -2.37
C ALA A 423 11.69 -10.90 -3.79
N GLY A 424 12.14 -9.77 -4.36
CA GLY A 424 12.65 -9.68 -5.73
C GLY A 424 11.58 -9.61 -6.82
N PHE A 425 10.29 -9.51 -6.43
CA PHE A 425 9.18 -9.19 -7.31
C PHE A 425 8.37 -7.99 -6.79
N GLU A 426 8.86 -7.31 -5.76
CA GLU A 426 8.26 -6.10 -5.21
C GLU A 426 8.42 -4.95 -6.21
N ASN A 427 7.30 -4.30 -6.51
CA ASN A 427 7.26 -3.26 -7.54
C ASN A 427 7.56 -1.86 -7.01
N GLN A 428 7.25 -1.56 -5.76
CA GLN A 428 7.13 -0.16 -5.37
C GLN A 428 7.44 0.16 -3.91
N ARG A 429 6.86 -0.53 -2.92
CA ARG A 429 6.83 -0.11 -1.52
C ARG A 429 7.30 -1.23 -0.62
N HIS A 430 7.90 -0.88 0.51
CA HIS A 430 8.34 -1.87 1.48
C HIS A 430 7.13 -2.50 2.18
N PRO A 431 6.95 -3.83 2.10
CA PRO A 431 5.81 -4.50 2.73
C PRO A 431 6.01 -4.66 4.24
N LEU A 432 4.92 -4.91 4.97
CA LEU A 432 5.01 -5.35 6.37
C LEU A 432 5.73 -6.69 6.48
N ILE A 433 5.44 -7.61 5.57
CA ILE A 433 5.94 -8.99 5.54
C ILE A 433 6.55 -9.23 4.18
N SER A 434 7.87 -9.33 4.10
CA SER A 434 8.58 -9.81 2.93
C SER A 434 8.67 -11.34 2.97
N PHE A 435 8.45 -12.01 1.86
CA PHE A 435 8.53 -13.45 1.80
C PHE A 435 9.23 -13.95 0.52
N ASN A 436 9.81 -15.11 0.60
CA ASN A 436 10.29 -15.88 -0.56
C ASN A 436 9.52 -17.22 -0.64
N THR A 437 10.04 -18.18 -1.36
CA THR A 437 9.39 -19.48 -1.54
C THR A 437 9.11 -20.22 -0.23
N HIS A 438 9.98 -20.11 0.78
CA HIS A 438 9.94 -20.93 1.99
C HIS A 438 10.15 -20.16 3.29
N GLN A 439 10.39 -18.86 3.25
CA GLN A 439 10.64 -18.00 4.42
C GLN A 439 9.79 -16.74 4.37
N ALA A 440 9.58 -16.18 5.53
CA ALA A 440 8.99 -14.85 5.70
C ALA A 440 9.79 -14.04 6.73
N VAL A 441 9.89 -12.74 6.52
CA VAL A 441 10.50 -11.80 7.44
C VAL A 441 9.59 -10.59 7.63
N VAL A 442 9.45 -10.13 8.87
CA VAL A 442 8.59 -9.02 9.23
C VAL A 442 9.39 -7.73 9.42
N SER A 443 8.86 -6.61 8.97
CA SER A 443 9.49 -5.29 9.14
C SER A 443 9.32 -4.74 10.57
N PRO A 444 10.08 -3.71 10.98
CA PRO A 444 9.81 -2.94 12.20
C PRO A 444 8.39 -2.37 12.24
N SER A 445 7.84 -1.92 11.09
CA SER A 445 6.45 -1.44 10.97
C SER A 445 5.42 -2.53 11.26
N TYR A 446 5.71 -3.80 10.96
CA TYR A 446 4.87 -4.92 11.39
C TYR A 446 4.81 -5.04 12.92
N HIS A 447 5.97 -4.97 13.58
CA HIS A 447 6.02 -5.00 15.04
C HIS A 447 5.28 -3.82 15.67
N LEU A 448 5.47 -2.62 15.11
CA LEU A 448 4.71 -1.43 15.50
C LEU A 448 3.21 -1.67 15.44
N LEU A 449 2.68 -2.11 14.29
CA LEU A 449 1.25 -2.38 14.14
C LEU A 449 0.76 -3.44 15.11
N LYS A 450 1.51 -4.52 15.29
CA LYS A 450 1.17 -5.57 16.26
C LYS A 450 1.12 -5.05 17.69
N MET A 451 2.03 -4.16 18.08
CA MET A 451 2.00 -3.48 19.36
C MET A 451 0.72 -2.65 19.52
N PHE A 452 0.38 -1.85 18.50
CA PHE A 452 -0.80 -0.97 18.55
C PHE A 452 -2.12 -1.73 18.52
N THR A 453 -2.24 -2.77 17.71
CA THR A 453 -3.47 -3.57 17.61
C THR A 453 -3.75 -4.41 18.84
N ARG A 454 -2.71 -4.89 19.50
CA ARG A 454 -2.80 -5.73 20.71
C ARG A 454 -2.95 -4.93 22.01
N HIS A 455 -2.57 -3.65 22.01
CA HIS A 455 -2.60 -2.79 23.20
C HIS A 455 -3.43 -1.55 22.91
N ARG A 456 -4.74 -1.68 22.93
CA ARG A 456 -5.70 -0.60 22.71
C ARG A 456 -6.87 -0.73 23.65
N GLY A 457 -7.41 0.42 24.06
CA GLY A 457 -8.58 0.49 24.93
C GLY A 457 -9.86 0.91 24.19
N ASP A 458 -10.90 1.11 24.96
CA ASP A 458 -12.25 1.53 24.52
C ASP A 458 -12.44 3.03 24.58
N GLU A 459 -11.60 3.73 25.35
CA GLU A 459 -11.72 5.16 25.63
C GLU A 459 -10.35 5.83 25.65
N VAL A 460 -10.25 6.99 25.01
CA VAL A 460 -9.06 7.84 25.07
C VAL A 460 -9.07 8.64 26.36
N LEU A 461 -7.97 8.59 27.09
CA LEU A 461 -7.77 9.35 28.33
C LEU A 461 -6.93 10.61 28.06
N LYS A 462 -7.22 11.68 28.79
CA LYS A 462 -6.41 12.89 28.70
C LYS A 462 -5.05 12.68 29.35
N THR A 463 -4.01 12.86 28.55
CA THR A 463 -2.61 12.69 28.94
C THR A 463 -1.89 14.03 28.92
N ILE A 464 -1.09 14.31 29.95
CA ILE A 464 -0.18 15.45 30.00
C ILE A 464 1.24 14.90 29.98
N VAL A 465 2.02 15.37 29.01
CA VAL A 465 3.43 15.01 28.83
C VAL A 465 4.26 16.28 29.00
N ASP A 466 5.05 16.35 30.04
CA ASP A 466 5.96 17.46 30.29
C ASP A 466 7.32 17.13 29.70
N THR A 467 7.62 17.68 28.53
CA THR A 467 8.95 17.57 27.91
C THR A 467 9.85 18.73 28.34
N TYR A 468 11.11 18.42 28.64
CA TYR A 468 12.08 19.41 29.07
C TYR A 468 12.86 20.05 27.92
N GLU A 469 12.75 19.55 26.70
CA GLU A 469 13.42 20.06 25.51
C GLU A 469 12.45 20.71 24.52
N LYS A 470 12.92 21.80 23.88
CA LYS A 470 12.15 22.47 22.83
C LYS A 470 12.29 21.71 21.51
N PRO A 471 11.20 21.58 20.72
CA PRO A 471 11.27 21.02 19.39
C PRO A 471 12.31 21.72 18.52
N GLN A 472 13.06 20.96 17.71
CA GLN A 472 14.02 21.54 16.79
C GLN A 472 13.31 22.28 15.65
N ALA A 473 13.72 23.52 15.38
CA ALA A 473 13.24 24.29 14.24
C ALA A 473 13.76 23.68 12.93
N ARG A 474 12.91 23.67 11.90
CA ARG A 474 13.30 23.25 10.56
C ARG A 474 14.24 24.26 9.92
N THR A 475 15.26 23.75 9.24
CA THR A 475 16.23 24.56 8.51
C THR A 475 16.17 24.28 7.02
N GLY A 476 16.72 25.15 6.20
CA GLY A 476 16.84 24.96 4.77
C GLY A 476 16.99 26.25 3.99
N ARG A 477 17.30 26.14 2.71
CA ARG A 477 17.58 27.26 1.81
C ARG A 477 16.32 27.86 1.19
N ALA A 478 16.43 29.06 0.69
CA ALA A 478 15.44 29.64 -0.22
C ALA A 478 15.71 29.17 -1.67
N GLY A 479 14.69 29.25 -2.53
CA GLY A 479 14.84 28.83 -3.91
C GLY A 479 13.74 29.28 -4.84
N VAL A 480 13.96 28.98 -6.11
CA VAL A 480 13.00 29.17 -7.20
C VAL A 480 12.94 27.91 -8.05
N GLU A 481 11.72 27.53 -8.41
CA GLU A 481 11.49 26.49 -9.42
C GLU A 481 10.46 26.95 -10.44
N MET A 482 10.70 26.65 -11.72
CA MET A 482 9.75 26.86 -12.81
C MET A 482 9.91 25.77 -13.88
N PHE A 483 8.84 25.50 -14.60
CA PHE A 483 8.82 24.45 -15.60
C PHE A 483 9.36 24.87 -16.98
N ASP A 484 9.47 26.17 -17.22
CA ASP A 484 10.06 26.76 -18.43
C ASP A 484 10.82 28.04 -18.06
N ASN A 485 11.38 28.75 -19.02
CA ASN A 485 12.04 30.04 -18.79
C ASN A 485 11.11 31.23 -19.01
N SER A 486 9.88 31.14 -18.53
CA SER A 486 8.82 32.14 -18.70
C SER A 486 8.87 33.29 -17.69
N TYR A 487 9.77 33.26 -16.73
CA TYR A 487 9.89 34.26 -15.68
C TYR A 487 11.27 34.91 -15.66
N GLU A 488 11.28 36.19 -15.32
CA GLU A 488 12.48 36.99 -15.04
C GLU A 488 12.46 37.38 -13.56
N PHE A 489 13.65 37.50 -12.98
CA PHE A 489 13.86 37.81 -11.57
C PHE A 489 14.86 38.93 -11.39
N LYS A 490 14.57 39.88 -10.47
CA LYS A 490 15.50 40.88 -10.00
C LYS A 490 15.27 41.14 -8.51
N ASP A 491 16.19 41.85 -7.88
CA ASP A 491 16.13 42.18 -6.45
C ASP A 491 15.92 40.98 -5.55
N VAL A 492 16.53 39.84 -5.91
CA VAL A 492 16.47 38.61 -5.12
C VAL A 492 17.39 38.77 -3.90
N ARG A 493 16.81 38.70 -2.72
CA ARG A 493 17.51 38.96 -1.45
C ARG A 493 17.13 37.96 -0.37
N ILE A 494 18.07 37.67 0.51
CA ILE A 494 17.86 37.01 1.80
C ILE A 494 18.25 37.99 2.89
N ASP A 495 17.38 38.28 3.83
CA ASP A 495 17.56 39.25 4.92
C ASP A 495 18.09 40.60 4.43
N GLY A 496 17.57 41.05 3.29
CA GLY A 496 17.99 42.31 2.65
C GLY A 496 19.31 42.23 1.86
N VAL A 497 20.07 41.14 1.96
CA VAL A 497 21.33 40.95 1.22
C VAL A 497 21.06 40.37 -0.18
N PRO A 498 21.53 41.04 -1.26
CA PRO A 498 21.37 40.50 -2.61
C PRO A 498 22.05 39.17 -2.80
N VAL A 499 21.36 38.22 -3.44
CA VAL A 499 21.88 36.86 -3.72
C VAL A 499 22.96 36.95 -4.79
N SER A 500 24.16 36.46 -4.50
CA SER A 500 25.30 36.37 -5.41
C SER A 500 25.81 34.96 -5.64
N ASP A 501 25.51 34.02 -4.70
CA ASP A 501 25.88 32.62 -4.77
C ASP A 501 24.63 31.76 -4.88
N ILE A 502 24.67 30.79 -5.83
CA ILE A 502 23.56 29.91 -6.13
C ILE A 502 23.99 28.45 -6.26
N SER A 503 23.13 27.54 -5.84
CA SER A 503 23.25 26.10 -6.14
C SER A 503 22.24 25.71 -7.21
N VAL A 504 22.71 25.39 -8.40
CA VAL A 504 21.85 24.97 -9.52
C VAL A 504 21.46 23.51 -9.33
N MET A 505 20.17 23.26 -9.12
CA MET A 505 19.60 21.93 -8.98
C MET A 505 19.17 21.35 -10.34
N SER A 506 18.64 22.21 -11.21
CA SER A 506 18.24 21.86 -12.56
C SER A 506 18.27 23.07 -13.47
N GLY A 507 18.50 22.83 -14.77
CA GLY A 507 18.59 23.88 -15.78
C GLY A 507 19.93 24.57 -15.84
N ARG A 508 19.97 25.78 -16.46
CA ARG A 508 21.12 26.66 -16.50
C ARG A 508 20.72 28.03 -16.01
N TRP A 509 21.55 28.60 -15.16
CA TRP A 509 21.30 29.88 -14.53
C TRP A 509 22.53 30.77 -14.61
N LYS A 510 22.29 32.06 -14.77
CA LYS A 510 23.31 33.10 -14.64
C LYS A 510 22.93 34.09 -13.54
N VAL A 511 23.92 34.61 -12.90
CA VAL A 511 23.85 35.73 -11.93
C VAL A 511 24.69 36.86 -12.53
N PRO A 512 24.15 37.68 -13.47
CA PRO A 512 24.89 38.78 -14.09
C PRO A 512 25.36 39.82 -13.12
N GLU A 513 24.57 40.06 -12.07
CA GLU A 513 24.86 40.91 -10.93
C GLU A 513 24.14 40.41 -9.67
N ALA A 514 24.59 40.80 -8.51
CA ALA A 514 24.02 40.36 -7.25
C ALA A 514 22.49 40.69 -7.16
N GLY A 515 21.68 39.70 -6.87
CA GLY A 515 20.23 39.83 -6.83
C GLY A 515 19.51 39.64 -8.17
N MET A 516 20.24 39.38 -9.28
CA MET A 516 19.63 39.09 -10.58
C MET A 516 19.80 37.64 -10.98
N LEU A 517 18.71 36.91 -11.17
CA LEU A 517 18.72 35.51 -11.60
C LEU A 517 18.14 35.39 -13.02
N VAL A 518 18.91 34.81 -13.93
CA VAL A 518 18.52 34.65 -15.33
C VAL A 518 18.53 33.16 -15.71
N PRO A 519 17.37 32.53 -15.93
CA PRO A 519 17.30 31.15 -16.43
C PRO A 519 17.69 31.10 -17.92
N GLU A 520 18.61 30.21 -18.28
CA GLU A 520 19.01 29.95 -19.66
C GLU A 520 18.37 28.65 -20.16
N ALA A 521 17.36 28.74 -20.96
CA ALA A 521 16.70 27.67 -21.70
C ALA A 521 16.78 26.24 -21.15
N ASN A 522 15.73 25.80 -20.49
CA ASN A 522 15.39 24.38 -20.27
C ASN A 522 13.90 24.21 -19.93
N ARG A 523 13.43 22.96 -19.95
CA ARG A 523 12.05 22.66 -19.57
C ARG A 523 11.81 22.73 -18.06
N TRP A 524 12.84 22.49 -17.27
CA TRP A 524 12.78 22.53 -15.80
C TRP A 524 14.00 23.26 -15.26
N ASN A 525 13.75 24.32 -14.52
CA ASN A 525 14.77 25.17 -13.93
C ASN A 525 14.55 25.28 -12.43
N GLN A 526 15.54 24.92 -11.65
CA GLN A 526 15.54 25.03 -10.19
C GLN A 526 16.88 25.53 -9.68
N VAL A 527 16.82 26.47 -8.77
CA VAL A 527 18.00 27.04 -8.12
C VAL A 527 17.70 27.26 -6.64
N LEU A 528 18.70 27.01 -5.80
CA LEU A 528 18.67 27.27 -4.37
C LEU A 528 19.75 28.28 -4.00
N PHE A 529 19.51 29.04 -2.94
CA PHE A 529 20.45 30.05 -2.39
C PHE A 529 20.19 30.24 -0.89
N GLY A 530 21.17 30.86 -0.21
CA GLY A 530 21.17 31.05 1.23
C GLY A 530 21.75 29.86 2.01
N ASP A 531 21.70 29.90 3.31
CA ASP A 531 22.30 28.93 4.21
C ASP A 531 21.32 27.79 4.52
N SER A 532 21.78 26.54 4.36
CA SER A 532 21.00 25.34 4.64
C SER A 532 20.68 25.14 6.13
N THR A 533 21.39 25.85 7.03
CA THR A 533 21.17 25.79 8.47
C THR A 533 20.24 26.88 8.99
N SER A 534 19.81 27.80 8.12
CA SER A 534 18.92 28.89 8.50
C SER A 534 17.49 28.39 8.75
N TYR A 535 16.92 28.76 9.88
CA TYR A 535 15.56 28.44 10.28
C TYR A 535 14.61 29.65 10.27
N ALA A 536 15.18 30.86 10.27
CA ALA A 536 14.43 32.12 10.21
C ALA A 536 15.12 33.07 9.24
N TYR A 537 14.40 33.55 8.25
CA TYR A 537 14.89 34.53 7.27
C TYR A 537 13.75 35.19 6.50
N GLU A 538 14.04 36.30 5.88
CA GLU A 538 13.20 36.93 4.90
C GLU A 538 13.75 36.71 3.49
N TYR A 539 12.92 36.21 2.60
CA TYR A 539 13.21 36.06 1.18
C TYR A 539 12.38 37.06 0.37
N THR A 540 13.03 37.88 -0.42
CA THR A 540 12.37 38.80 -1.34
C THR A 540 12.83 38.56 -2.76
N ALA A 541 11.89 38.66 -3.74
CA ALA A 541 12.19 38.63 -5.15
C ALA A 541 11.19 39.49 -5.92
N THR A 542 11.64 40.19 -6.92
CA THR A 542 10.76 40.87 -7.89
C THR A 542 10.69 39.99 -9.15
N VAL A 543 9.49 39.53 -9.50
CA VAL A 543 9.25 38.53 -10.52
C VAL A 543 8.33 39.05 -11.62
N ARG A 544 8.56 38.64 -12.87
CA ARG A 544 7.72 38.96 -14.02
C ARG A 544 7.59 37.76 -14.93
N ARG A 545 6.37 37.44 -15.35
CA ARG A 545 6.15 36.44 -16.39
C ARG A 545 6.22 37.10 -17.76
N THR A 546 7.10 36.62 -18.62
CA THR A 546 7.34 37.18 -19.96
C THR A 546 6.58 36.44 -21.06
N LYS A 547 6.23 35.15 -20.83
CA LYS A 547 5.51 34.30 -21.78
C LYS A 547 4.77 33.17 -21.08
N GLY A 548 3.87 32.49 -21.80
CA GLY A 548 3.19 31.31 -21.31
C GLY A 548 2.15 31.58 -20.22
N SER A 549 1.61 30.50 -19.64
CA SER A 549 0.63 30.52 -18.53
C SER A 549 1.10 29.68 -17.34
N GLY A 550 2.37 29.28 -17.33
CA GLY A 550 2.95 28.41 -16.28
C GLY A 550 2.99 29.08 -14.90
N GLN A 551 3.06 28.24 -13.89
CA GLN A 551 3.27 28.67 -12.50
C GLN A 551 4.76 28.78 -12.19
N ILE A 552 5.07 29.61 -11.21
CA ILE A 552 6.36 29.67 -10.53
C ILE A 552 6.19 29.19 -9.09
N GLN A 553 7.21 28.53 -8.57
CA GLN A 553 7.34 28.16 -7.16
C GLN A 553 8.47 28.99 -6.54
N LEU A 554 8.16 29.69 -5.45
CA LEU A 554 9.15 30.30 -4.58
C LEU A 554 9.22 29.44 -3.33
N ARG A 555 10.43 29.00 -2.97
CA ARG A 555 10.65 28.00 -1.94
C ARG A 555 11.32 28.58 -0.70
N LEU A 556 10.93 28.05 0.45
CA LEU A 556 11.56 28.28 1.75
C LEU A 556 11.96 26.94 2.35
N ARG A 557 13.01 26.92 3.14
CA ARG A 557 13.49 25.76 3.90
C ARG A 557 13.67 24.51 3.03
N ASP A 558 14.14 24.71 1.81
CA ASP A 558 14.40 23.62 0.87
C ASP A 558 15.66 22.87 1.30
N ASN A 559 15.50 21.55 1.55
CA ASN A 559 16.60 20.69 1.97
C ASN A 559 17.55 20.27 0.83
N GLY A 560 17.23 20.66 -0.42
CA GLY A 560 18.04 20.37 -1.60
C GLY A 560 17.87 18.99 -2.19
N TRP A 561 16.93 18.17 -1.69
CA TRP A 561 16.59 16.88 -2.24
C TRP A 561 15.38 16.95 -3.18
N THR A 562 15.20 15.91 -3.98
CA THR A 562 14.07 15.79 -4.93
C THR A 562 13.28 14.50 -4.68
N GLY A 563 12.05 14.41 -5.23
CA GLY A 563 11.20 13.23 -5.07
C GLY A 563 10.78 12.99 -3.63
N GLU A 564 10.88 11.76 -3.18
CA GLU A 564 10.45 11.33 -1.84
C GLU A 564 11.31 11.90 -0.69
N GLN A 565 12.50 12.42 -1.00
CA GLN A 565 13.39 13.03 -0.01
C GLN A 565 13.23 14.56 0.07
N ALA A 566 12.43 15.15 -0.83
CA ALA A 566 12.21 16.59 -0.85
C ALA A 566 11.43 17.05 0.38
N ASP A 567 11.94 18.12 1.01
CA ASP A 567 11.28 18.83 2.10
C ASP A 567 11.46 20.33 1.87
N TYR A 568 10.36 21.02 1.53
CA TYR A 568 10.37 22.47 1.33
C TYR A 568 8.95 23.04 1.43
N ILE A 569 8.85 24.31 1.80
CA ILE A 569 7.62 25.09 1.76
C ILE A 569 7.60 25.87 0.44
N ALA A 570 6.52 25.82 -0.31
CA ALA A 570 6.42 26.54 -1.58
C ALA A 570 5.18 27.43 -1.67
N LEU A 571 5.41 28.66 -2.11
CA LEU A 571 4.39 29.54 -2.64
C LEU A 571 4.32 29.37 -4.16
N THR A 572 3.18 28.97 -4.69
CA THR A 572 2.92 29.00 -6.14
C THR A 572 2.07 30.17 -6.53
N ILE A 573 2.46 30.84 -7.61
CA ILE A 573 1.68 31.91 -8.25
C ILE A 573 1.78 31.77 -9.76
N GLY A 574 0.81 32.32 -10.51
CA GLY A 574 0.87 32.39 -11.97
C GLY A 574 -0.29 31.78 -12.74
N ALA A 575 -1.05 30.85 -12.16
CA ALA A 575 -2.17 30.18 -12.84
C ALA A 575 -3.56 30.67 -12.38
N GLY A 576 -3.66 31.91 -11.96
CA GLY A 576 -4.93 32.53 -11.51
C GLY A 576 -5.23 32.28 -10.03
N THR A 577 -4.46 31.44 -9.37
CA THR A 577 -4.51 31.18 -7.93
C THR A 577 -3.11 31.25 -7.34
N SER A 578 -3.05 31.51 -6.04
CA SER A 578 -1.87 31.36 -5.19
C SER A 578 -2.12 30.23 -4.20
N GLU A 579 -1.16 29.33 -4.04
CA GLU A 579 -1.17 28.27 -3.04
C GLU A 579 0.07 28.33 -2.18
N LEU A 580 -0.09 28.04 -0.90
CA LEU A 580 1.02 27.77 0.00
C LEU A 580 0.93 26.32 0.48
N TYR A 581 1.96 25.53 0.22
CA TYR A 581 1.99 24.12 0.58
C TYR A 581 3.37 23.70 1.11
N HIS A 582 3.38 22.61 1.83
CA HIS A 582 4.56 21.88 2.25
C HIS A 582 4.74 20.64 1.37
N GLN A 583 5.85 20.57 0.65
CA GLN A 583 6.24 19.35 -0.04
C GLN A 583 7.12 18.56 0.91
N VAL A 584 6.66 17.36 1.30
CA VAL A 584 7.40 16.54 2.24
C VAL A 584 7.18 15.08 1.95
N GLY A 585 8.27 14.31 1.85
CA GLY A 585 8.20 12.86 1.66
C GLY A 585 7.44 12.41 0.42
N GLY A 586 7.48 13.17 -0.67
CA GLY A 586 6.74 12.89 -1.90
C GLY A 586 5.29 13.38 -1.91
N VAL A 587 4.78 13.94 -0.80
CA VAL A 587 3.41 14.44 -0.66
C VAL A 587 3.37 15.96 -0.67
N LYS A 588 2.45 16.53 -1.45
CA LYS A 588 2.07 17.95 -1.39
C LYS A 588 0.97 18.13 -0.33
N ASP A 589 1.29 18.74 0.78
CA ASP A 589 0.33 19.07 1.85
C ASP A 589 -0.03 20.55 1.82
N SER A 590 -1.26 20.88 1.41
CA SER A 590 -1.73 22.28 1.36
C SER A 590 -1.85 22.83 2.77
N LEU A 591 -1.07 23.87 3.08
CA LEU A 591 -1.02 24.49 4.40
C LEU A 591 -2.22 25.39 4.68
N VAL A 592 -2.73 26.03 3.63
CA VAL A 592 -3.87 26.96 3.68
C VAL A 592 -4.72 26.81 2.40
N SER A 593 -5.95 27.30 2.44
CA SER A 593 -6.81 27.31 1.25
C SER A 593 -6.22 28.18 0.16
N PRO A 594 -6.26 27.76 -1.12
CA PRO A 594 -5.82 28.57 -2.26
C PRO A 594 -6.55 29.91 -2.33
N VAL A 595 -5.83 30.96 -2.65
CA VAL A 595 -6.37 32.31 -2.81
C VAL A 595 -6.40 32.68 -4.30
N ARG A 596 -7.49 33.26 -4.77
CA ARG A 596 -7.56 33.78 -6.14
C ARG A 596 -6.55 34.92 -6.31
N PHE A 597 -5.60 34.71 -7.21
CA PHE A 597 -4.57 35.71 -7.52
C PHE A 597 -4.35 35.77 -9.04
N PRO A 598 -4.93 36.79 -9.75
CA PRO A 598 -4.76 36.96 -11.18
C PRO A 598 -3.37 37.53 -11.46
N PHE A 599 -2.44 36.66 -11.88
CA PHE A 599 -1.08 37.06 -12.23
C PHE A 599 -1.05 37.56 -13.70
N GLU A 600 -0.79 38.86 -13.88
CA GLU A 600 -0.73 39.51 -15.20
C GLU A 600 0.66 39.31 -15.83
N SER A 601 0.68 38.97 -17.12
CA SER A 601 1.94 38.86 -17.87
C SER A 601 2.55 40.25 -18.11
N ASN A 602 3.90 40.30 -18.14
CA ASN A 602 4.70 41.52 -18.35
C ASN A 602 4.59 42.56 -17.23
N ARG A 603 3.91 42.25 -16.12
CA ARG A 603 3.91 43.08 -14.90
C ARG A 603 4.92 42.52 -13.90
N TRP A 604 5.66 43.43 -13.24
CA TRP A 604 6.53 43.10 -12.13
C TRP A 604 5.73 43.01 -10.84
N TYR A 605 5.96 41.96 -10.07
CA TYR A 605 5.40 41.74 -8.74
C TYR A 605 6.53 41.56 -7.73
N THR A 606 6.44 42.25 -6.61
CA THR A 606 7.38 42.04 -5.49
C THR A 606 6.80 40.98 -4.57
N VAL A 607 7.45 39.83 -4.50
CA VAL A 607 7.11 38.77 -3.56
C VAL A 607 8.02 38.85 -2.36
N ARG A 608 7.44 38.79 -1.18
CA ARG A 608 8.16 38.71 0.09
C ARG A 608 7.63 37.54 0.89
N MET A 609 8.51 36.65 1.30
CA MET A 609 8.19 35.52 2.13
C MET A 609 9.03 35.57 3.39
N THR A 610 8.41 35.40 4.53
CA THR A 610 9.12 35.32 5.82
C THR A 610 8.89 33.98 6.45
N CYS A 611 9.93 33.38 7.02
CA CYS A 611 9.82 32.27 7.94
C CYS A 611 10.46 32.67 9.27
N GLU A 612 9.65 32.79 10.29
CA GLU A 612 10.08 33.13 11.65
C GLU A 612 9.71 31.92 12.54
N TYR A 613 10.72 31.12 12.89
CA TYR A 613 10.51 29.85 13.59
C TYR A 613 9.46 28.97 12.87
N GLU A 614 8.24 28.97 13.29
CA GLU A 614 7.16 28.14 12.74
C GLU A 614 6.17 28.94 11.89
N ARG A 615 6.23 30.29 11.96
CA ARG A 615 5.33 31.18 11.24
C ARG A 615 5.86 31.49 9.85
N VAL A 616 5.05 31.19 8.84
CA VAL A 616 5.34 31.53 7.44
C VAL A 616 4.32 32.55 6.96
N ARG A 617 4.79 33.64 6.36
CA ARG A 617 3.97 34.68 5.76
C ARG A 617 4.42 34.93 4.33
N CYS A 618 3.45 35.05 3.41
CA CYS A 618 3.71 35.33 2.00
C CYS A 618 2.95 36.60 1.58
N TYR A 619 3.67 37.53 1.01
CA TYR A 619 3.14 38.82 0.55
C TYR A 619 3.42 38.94 -0.95
N VAL A 620 2.51 39.60 -1.68
CA VAL A 620 2.74 40.05 -3.05
C VAL A 620 2.33 41.53 -3.15
N ASP A 621 3.22 42.39 -3.64
CA ASP A 621 3.07 43.82 -3.69
C ASP A 621 2.64 44.43 -2.33
N GLY A 622 3.19 43.91 -1.24
CA GLY A 622 2.90 44.30 0.13
C GLY A 622 1.59 43.75 0.72
N VAL A 623 0.77 43.09 -0.06
CA VAL A 623 -0.49 42.47 0.40
C VAL A 623 -0.22 41.08 0.93
N LEU A 624 -0.64 40.76 2.16
CA LEU A 624 -0.57 39.43 2.75
C LEU A 624 -1.53 38.49 2.01
N LEU A 625 -0.98 37.50 1.35
CA LEU A 625 -1.78 36.46 0.68
C LEU A 625 -1.99 35.22 1.56
N HIS A 626 -0.93 34.80 2.25
CA HIS A 626 -0.96 33.61 3.09
C HIS A 626 -0.20 33.85 4.40
N GLU A 627 -0.76 33.30 5.47
CA GLU A 627 -0.12 33.18 6.77
C GLU A 627 -0.44 31.81 7.37
N VAL A 628 0.56 31.14 7.90
CA VAL A 628 0.41 29.86 8.57
C VAL A 628 1.40 29.70 9.71
N ASP A 629 0.96 29.12 10.80
CA ASP A 629 1.80 28.61 11.85
C ASP A 629 2.10 27.12 11.58
N MET A 630 3.35 26.82 11.19
CA MET A 630 3.83 25.44 10.99
C MET A 630 4.02 24.79 12.34
N ARG A 631 3.48 23.60 12.53
CA ARG A 631 3.68 22.86 13.77
C ARG A 631 5.06 22.21 13.80
N PRO A 632 5.80 22.29 14.92
CA PRO A 632 7.10 21.63 15.05
C PRO A 632 6.91 20.11 15.08
N ILE A 633 7.97 19.38 14.78
CA ILE A 633 8.02 17.95 15.09
C ILE A 633 8.14 17.83 16.61
N PRO A 634 7.19 17.19 17.29
CA PRO A 634 7.29 17.03 18.73
C PRO A 634 8.40 16.02 19.06
N SER A 635 9.15 16.27 20.15
CA SER A 635 10.16 15.33 20.64
C SER A 635 9.51 14.03 21.16
N LEU A 636 8.38 14.17 21.82
CA LEU A 636 7.54 13.07 22.26
C LEU A 636 6.10 13.22 21.76
N VAL A 637 5.50 12.11 21.34
CA VAL A 637 4.08 12.02 21.01
C VAL A 637 3.46 10.91 21.86
N SER A 638 2.28 11.14 22.43
CA SER A 638 1.66 10.13 23.30
C SER A 638 0.15 10.08 23.20
N VAL A 639 -0.40 8.89 23.47
CA VAL A 639 -1.83 8.67 23.69
C VAL A 639 -2.03 7.61 24.78
N ALA A 640 -2.99 7.83 25.66
CA ALA A 640 -3.42 6.82 26.63
C ALA A 640 -4.83 6.34 26.30
N THR A 641 -5.05 5.03 26.35
CA THR A 641 -6.37 4.42 26.15
C THR A 641 -6.69 3.44 27.27
N LEU A 642 -7.94 3.44 27.72
CA LEU A 642 -8.46 2.58 28.79
C LEU A 642 -9.21 1.39 28.21
N ASP A 643 -8.75 0.20 28.52
CA ASP A 643 -9.51 -1.06 28.41
C ASP A 643 -10.36 -1.19 29.68
N LYS A 644 -11.65 -0.96 29.55
CA LYS A 644 -12.59 -0.92 30.70
C LYS A 644 -12.84 -2.30 31.28
N GLU A 645 -12.90 -3.31 30.43
CA GLU A 645 -13.16 -4.69 30.85
C GLU A 645 -12.02 -5.23 31.71
N ASN A 646 -10.79 -5.05 31.23
CA ASN A 646 -9.59 -5.56 31.91
C ASN A 646 -9.02 -4.59 32.95
N ARG A 647 -9.55 -3.36 33.06
CA ARG A 647 -9.05 -2.27 33.92
C ARG A 647 -7.57 -1.98 33.68
N VAL A 648 -7.20 -1.90 32.40
CA VAL A 648 -5.82 -1.66 31.94
C VAL A 648 -5.75 -0.38 31.11
N ILE A 649 -4.74 0.43 31.39
CA ILE A 649 -4.43 1.62 30.58
C ILE A 649 -3.21 1.31 29.72
N TYR A 650 -3.33 1.54 28.42
CA TYR A 650 -2.24 1.48 27.47
C TYR A 650 -1.76 2.89 27.16
N LEU A 651 -0.64 3.29 27.75
CA LEU A 651 0.01 4.57 27.46
C LEU A 651 1.10 4.34 26.42
N LYS A 652 0.89 4.85 25.22
CA LYS A 652 1.83 4.77 24.09
C LYS A 652 2.60 6.07 24.00
N VAL A 653 3.93 5.98 23.93
CA VAL A 653 4.83 7.14 23.83
C VAL A 653 5.84 6.86 22.73
N VAL A 654 6.00 7.81 21.82
CA VAL A 654 6.96 7.77 20.71
C VAL A 654 8.02 8.84 20.94
N ASN A 655 9.28 8.43 21.08
CA ASN A 655 10.40 9.35 21.09
C ASN A 655 10.95 9.50 19.67
N THR A 656 10.77 10.69 19.09
CA THR A 656 11.18 11.00 17.71
C THR A 656 12.63 11.44 17.61
N THR A 657 13.29 11.71 18.76
CA THR A 657 14.63 12.30 18.83
C THR A 657 15.73 11.23 18.78
N ARG A 658 16.96 11.68 18.62
CA ARG A 658 18.16 10.81 18.64
C ARG A 658 18.82 10.72 20.02
N HIS A 659 18.14 11.20 21.05
CA HIS A 659 18.62 11.15 22.44
C HIS A 659 17.52 10.67 23.39
N GLU A 660 17.93 10.32 24.58
CA GLU A 660 17.01 9.90 25.63
C GLU A 660 16.19 11.10 26.13
N GLU A 661 14.87 10.93 26.22
CA GLU A 661 13.95 11.96 26.71
C GLU A 661 13.43 11.59 28.09
N LYS A 662 13.84 12.33 29.09
CA LYS A 662 13.31 12.20 30.45
C LYS A 662 12.02 12.98 30.59
N THR A 663 10.95 12.30 30.93
CA THR A 663 9.62 12.87 30.89
C THR A 663 8.81 12.52 32.12
N SER A 664 8.05 13.49 32.59
CA SER A 664 6.98 13.33 33.57
C SER A 664 5.65 13.13 32.83
N LEU A 665 4.96 12.06 33.15
CA LEU A 665 3.70 11.68 32.54
C LEU A 665 2.59 11.73 33.58
N ARG A 666 1.44 12.31 33.22
CA ARG A 666 0.22 12.31 34.04
C ARG A 666 -0.97 11.92 33.20
N ILE A 667 -1.76 10.98 33.69
CA ILE A 667 -3.02 10.59 33.11
C ILE A 667 -4.12 11.08 34.05
N GLU A 668 -5.04 11.90 33.55
CA GLU A 668 -6.07 12.51 34.37
C GLU A 668 -7.19 11.51 34.70
N GLY A 669 -7.72 11.61 35.92
CA GLY A 669 -8.94 10.91 36.34
C GLY A 669 -8.78 9.44 36.66
N VAL A 670 -7.56 8.91 36.83
CA VAL A 670 -7.32 7.50 37.11
C VAL A 670 -6.31 7.29 38.22
N ASN A 671 -6.53 6.23 39.02
CA ASN A 671 -5.58 5.72 40.00
C ASN A 671 -4.93 4.46 39.42
N ILE A 672 -3.61 4.42 39.40
CA ILE A 672 -2.82 3.33 38.83
C ILE A 672 -1.95 2.68 39.89
N ARG A 673 -1.74 1.38 39.77
CA ARG A 673 -0.80 0.63 40.59
C ARG A 673 0.63 1.02 40.22
N ASN A 674 1.56 0.80 41.15
CA ASN A 674 2.98 1.02 40.88
C ASN A 674 3.61 -0.01 39.93
N GLU A 675 3.02 -1.19 39.82
CA GLU A 675 3.47 -2.26 38.92
C GLU A 675 2.93 -2.03 37.52
N ALA A 676 3.78 -2.17 36.51
CA ALA A 676 3.43 -2.01 35.09
C ALA A 676 4.25 -2.98 34.23
N GLU A 677 3.88 -3.10 32.99
CA GLU A 677 4.61 -3.83 31.94
C GLU A 677 5.07 -2.83 30.86
N LEU A 678 6.33 -2.88 30.54
CA LEU A 678 6.97 -2.09 29.49
C LEU A 678 7.09 -2.93 28.24
N ILE A 679 6.55 -2.44 27.11
CA ILE A 679 6.70 -3.05 25.79
C ILE A 679 7.38 -2.02 24.90
N GLN A 680 8.56 -2.33 24.36
CA GLN A 680 9.39 -1.32 23.72
C GLN A 680 10.01 -1.82 22.41
N LEU A 681 9.86 -1.03 21.36
CA LEU A 681 10.52 -1.19 20.07
C LEU A 681 11.61 -0.11 19.97
N ARG A 682 12.87 -0.49 19.96
CA ARG A 682 14.04 0.40 19.98
C ARG A 682 15.24 -0.20 19.25
N GLY A 683 16.20 0.63 18.90
CA GLY A 683 17.46 0.22 18.27
C GLY A 683 18.06 1.34 17.41
N GLU A 684 19.01 0.98 16.57
CA GLU A 684 19.59 1.91 15.62
C GLU A 684 18.53 2.36 14.60
N PRO A 685 18.46 3.64 14.23
CA PRO A 685 17.44 4.18 13.34
C PRO A 685 17.34 3.44 11.98
N GLU A 686 18.48 3.10 11.40
CA GLU A 686 18.60 2.43 10.10
C GLU A 686 18.45 0.90 10.17
N ALA A 687 18.30 0.34 11.39
CA ALA A 687 18.14 -1.09 11.57
C ALA A 687 16.86 -1.61 10.92
N ARG A 688 16.97 -2.77 10.27
CA ARG A 688 15.87 -3.48 9.61
C ARG A 688 16.01 -4.97 9.74
N ASN A 689 14.89 -5.65 9.64
CA ASN A 689 14.88 -7.11 9.59
C ASN A 689 15.09 -7.58 8.15
N THR A 690 15.93 -8.60 7.97
CA THR A 690 16.23 -9.24 6.68
C THR A 690 16.10 -10.74 6.78
N PHE A 691 16.15 -11.47 5.67
CA PHE A 691 16.11 -12.94 5.71
C PHE A 691 17.32 -13.53 6.47
N GLU A 692 18.47 -12.85 6.43
CA GLU A 692 19.69 -13.25 7.13
C GLU A 692 19.66 -12.88 8.61
N ASN A 693 18.96 -11.79 8.96
CA ASN A 693 18.81 -11.33 10.35
C ASN A 693 17.36 -10.90 10.62
N PRO A 694 16.43 -11.85 10.78
CA PRO A 694 15.00 -11.55 10.95
C PRO A 694 14.65 -10.97 12.32
N GLY A 695 15.57 -10.98 13.27
CA GLY A 695 15.39 -10.48 14.63
C GLY A 695 16.17 -9.21 14.98
N ALA A 696 16.71 -8.49 13.99
CA ALA A 696 17.51 -7.28 14.24
C ALA A 696 16.73 -6.20 15.00
N VAL A 697 15.43 -6.09 14.73
CA VAL A 697 14.51 -5.17 15.43
C VAL A 697 13.28 -5.96 15.86
N THR A 698 13.12 -6.15 17.17
CA THR A 698 11.98 -6.85 17.77
C THR A 698 11.56 -6.12 19.06
N PRO A 699 10.27 -6.14 19.44
CA PRO A 699 9.84 -5.60 20.71
C PRO A 699 10.42 -6.38 21.90
N VAL A 700 10.80 -5.65 22.94
CA VAL A 700 11.19 -6.20 24.24
C VAL A 700 10.07 -5.95 25.23
N THR A 701 9.74 -6.93 26.08
CA THR A 701 8.73 -6.81 27.14
C THR A 701 9.40 -7.05 28.48
N GLU A 702 9.24 -6.11 29.42
CA GLU A 702 9.87 -6.16 30.75
C GLU A 702 8.90 -5.62 31.82
N PRO A 703 8.90 -6.17 33.04
CA PRO A 703 8.19 -5.57 34.16
C PRO A 703 8.89 -4.29 34.62
N ILE A 704 8.11 -3.28 35.01
CA ILE A 704 8.61 -2.02 35.57
C ILE A 704 7.79 -1.64 36.80
N VAL A 705 8.44 -1.00 37.76
CA VAL A 705 7.79 -0.52 38.99
C VAL A 705 8.02 0.99 39.11
N PHE A 706 6.95 1.74 39.22
CA PHE A 706 6.96 3.18 39.46
C PHE A 706 6.88 3.51 40.95
N PRO A 707 7.32 4.70 41.40
CA PRO A 707 7.09 5.16 42.75
C PRO A 707 5.59 5.22 43.09
N MET A 708 5.23 4.86 44.33
CA MET A 708 3.82 4.85 44.79
C MET A 708 3.17 6.24 44.86
N SER A 709 3.92 7.31 44.75
CA SER A 709 3.41 8.70 44.79
C SER A 709 4.20 9.58 43.84
N GLY A 710 3.48 10.49 43.19
CA GLY A 710 4.08 11.43 42.25
C GLY A 710 3.78 11.09 40.77
N PRO A 711 4.32 11.88 39.84
CA PRO A 711 4.16 11.62 38.43
C PRO A 711 4.94 10.38 37.99
N LEU A 712 4.44 9.71 36.92
CA LEU A 712 5.21 8.66 36.25
C LEU A 712 6.40 9.32 35.53
N ILE A 713 7.61 9.07 36.02
CA ILE A 713 8.84 9.56 35.37
C ILE A 713 9.52 8.38 34.68
N TYR A 714 9.76 8.55 33.38
CA TYR A 714 10.46 7.54 32.59
C TYR A 714 11.44 8.19 31.61
N ASN A 715 12.56 7.52 31.35
CA ASN A 715 13.55 7.93 30.36
C ASN A 715 13.27 7.14 29.07
N PHE A 716 12.63 7.80 28.10
CA PHE A 716 12.32 7.18 26.80
C PHE A 716 13.58 7.11 25.94
N PRO A 717 14.01 5.90 25.52
CA PRO A 717 15.19 5.77 24.67
C PRO A 717 15.06 6.53 23.35
N PRO A 718 16.19 6.91 22.71
CA PRO A 718 16.17 7.57 21.43
C PRO A 718 15.48 6.71 20.37
N ASN A 719 14.77 7.35 19.42
CA ASN A 719 14.17 6.69 18.26
C ASN A 719 13.41 5.42 18.64
N SER A 720 12.41 5.55 19.51
CA SER A 720 11.71 4.40 20.10
C SER A 720 10.19 4.57 20.16
N VAL A 721 9.52 3.43 20.19
CA VAL A 721 8.09 3.31 20.51
C VAL A 721 7.94 2.52 21.79
N THR A 722 7.32 3.12 22.81
CA THR A 722 7.12 2.51 24.13
C THR A 722 5.63 2.41 24.43
N ILE A 723 5.18 1.25 24.90
CA ILE A 723 3.86 1.06 25.49
C ILE A 723 4.03 0.72 26.95
N LEU A 724 3.46 1.52 27.82
CA LEU A 724 3.32 1.21 29.24
C LEU A 724 1.92 0.64 29.47
N LYS A 725 1.86 -0.61 29.86
CA LYS A 725 0.62 -1.28 30.26
C LYS A 725 0.47 -1.09 31.78
N LEU A 726 -0.43 -0.18 32.15
CA LEU A 726 -0.66 0.27 33.51
C LEU A 726 -1.94 -0.36 34.04
N TYR A 727 -1.89 -0.88 35.28
CA TYR A 727 -3.04 -1.52 35.91
C TYR A 727 -3.75 -0.51 36.84
N MET A 728 -5.06 -0.44 36.76
CA MET A 728 -5.84 0.40 37.67
C MET A 728 -5.94 -0.26 39.05
N GLU A 729 -6.03 0.60 40.09
CA GLU A 729 -6.29 0.15 41.47
C GLU A 729 -7.66 -0.50 41.63
#